data_c3dd4751b31d0561fe5866ae4fbfa026
#
_entry.id   c3dd4751b31d0561fe5866ae4fbfa026
#
_cell.length_a   1.000
_cell.length_b   1.000
_cell.length_c   1.000
_cell.angle_alpha   90.00
_cell.angle_beta   90.00
_cell.angle_gamma   90.00
#
_symmetry.space_group_name_H-M   'P 1'
#
loop_
_entity.id
_entity.type
_entity.pdbx_description
1 polymer ?
#
loop_
_entity_poly.entity_id
_entity_poly.type
_entity_poly.pdbx_seq_one_letter_code
_entity_poly.pdbx_strand_id
1 'polypeptide(L)'
;MANKWVYMFEEGDMTMRNLLGGKGANLAEMTKIGLPVPQGFTVTTEACTQYYEDGRKINDEIMAQVMEGVKKMEEINGKKFGDLKNPLLVSVRSGARASMPGMMDTILNLGLNDEVVAAMIAGNSDPAFERFVYDSYRRFIQMFSDVVMEVGKKYFEQLIDKMKEAKGVQYDVELTAADLKELAHQFKDEYKKQLGSDFPSDPVDQLKLAIEAVFRSWDNPRANVYRRDNDIPYSWGTAVNVMPMVFGNLNNQSGTGVAFTRDPATGENKLMGEFLINAQGEDVVAGVRTPMPIAQMEKEFPEAYAEFIKVCDTLENHYHDMQDMEFTVENKKLYMLQCRNGKRTAQAALKIACDLVDEGHKTEAEAVAMIDPRNLDTLLHPQFDAAAIKAATPIGKGLGASPGAACGKVVFTADDAEVWNERGEKVVLVRLETSPEDITGMKASQGILTVRGGMTSHAAVVARGMGTCCVSGCGDIVMDEENKKFTLAGKEYHEGDYISIDGSTGNIYDGIIPTKDATIAGEFGRIMGWADKFRKLKVRTNADTPADAKKARELGAEGIGLCRTEHMFFEEDRIAAFREMICSDTVEEREAALEKILPYQQGDFEKLYEALEGCPVTIRFLDPPLHEFVPTEEEDIKKLADAQGKSVEQIKAIIASLHEFNPMMGHRGLRLAVTYPEIAKMQTKAVIRAAINVQKAHPEWTVAPEIMIPLSCDAKELKYVKDIVVATADAEIAAAGSDMKYEVGTMIEIPRAALTAGDIAKEAEFFCFGTNDLTQMTYGFSRDDAGKFLNAYYDAKIFESDPFAKLDQTGVGQLMEMAVKNGKATRPSLHCGICGEHGGDPSSVEFCHKIGLDYVSCSPFRVPIARLAAAQAAIANK
;
A
#
# COMPACT_ATOMS: atom_id res chain seq x y z
N MET A 1 24.95 -0.28 32.88
CA MET A 1 23.73 0.36 33.38
C MET A 1 22.56 -0.57 33.10
N ALA A 2 21.63 -0.76 34.08
CA ALA A 2 20.45 -1.56 33.85
C ALA A 2 19.53 -0.89 32.79
N ASN A 3 18.94 -1.69 31.91
CA ASN A 3 18.02 -1.17 30.90
C ASN A 3 16.73 -0.67 31.57
N LYS A 4 16.20 0.44 31.08
CA LYS A 4 14.91 0.94 31.54
C LYS A 4 13.80 0.43 30.61
N TRP A 5 12.98 -0.48 31.13
CA TRP A 5 11.90 -1.16 30.39
C TRP A 5 10.53 -0.53 30.59
N VAL A 6 10.36 0.25 31.66
CA VAL A 6 9.07 0.83 32.05
C VAL A 6 9.21 2.31 32.30
N TYR A 7 8.26 3.08 31.73
CA TYR A 7 8.18 4.53 31.88
C TYR A 7 6.80 4.90 32.42
N MET A 8 6.79 5.70 33.51
CA MET A 8 5.55 6.33 33.95
C MET A 8 5.16 7.38 32.89
N PHE A 9 3.87 7.70 32.76
CA PHE A 9 3.42 8.69 31.78
C PHE A 9 4.12 10.05 31.98
N GLU A 10 4.36 10.46 33.23
CA GLU A 10 5.08 11.68 33.56
C GLU A 10 6.56 11.70 33.13
N GLU A 11 7.13 10.55 32.85
CA GLU A 11 8.53 10.39 32.43
C GLU A 11 8.74 10.46 30.93
N GLY A 12 7.68 10.47 30.14
CA GLY A 12 7.76 10.43 28.68
C GLY A 12 7.20 11.69 28.01
N ASP A 13 7.34 11.74 26.70
CA ASP A 13 6.77 12.75 25.82
C ASP A 13 6.57 12.22 24.39
N MET A 14 6.01 13.06 23.52
CA MET A 14 5.72 12.68 22.14
C MET A 14 6.95 12.35 21.28
N THR A 15 8.16 12.76 21.69
CA THR A 15 9.40 12.46 20.96
C THR A 15 9.84 11.01 21.13
N MET A 16 9.28 10.30 22.12
CA MET A 16 9.62 8.94 22.49
C MET A 16 8.74 7.89 21.82
N ARG A 17 8.15 8.20 20.69
CA ARG A 17 7.23 7.32 19.96
C ARG A 17 7.83 5.95 19.60
N ASN A 18 9.14 5.93 19.27
CA ASN A 18 9.84 4.69 18.93
C ASN A 18 9.91 3.73 20.12
N LEU A 19 10.01 4.27 21.32
CA LEU A 19 10.16 3.51 22.56
C LEU A 19 8.82 3.21 23.24
N LEU A 20 7.94 4.21 23.29
CA LEU A 20 6.65 4.12 24.01
C LEU A 20 5.48 3.70 23.11
N GLY A 21 5.71 3.59 21.79
CA GLY A 21 4.64 3.44 20.82
C GLY A 21 3.85 4.74 20.63
N GLY A 22 2.96 4.77 19.66
CA GLY A 22 2.16 5.96 19.38
C GLY A 22 1.22 6.33 20.53
N LYS A 23 0.52 5.36 21.08
CA LYS A 23 -0.41 5.57 22.18
C LYS A 23 0.29 6.01 23.47
N GLY A 24 1.38 5.32 23.83
CA GLY A 24 2.15 5.64 25.03
C GLY A 24 2.78 7.03 25.01
N ALA A 25 3.35 7.39 23.86
CA ALA A 25 3.92 8.73 23.68
C ALA A 25 2.87 9.83 23.79
N ASN A 26 1.67 9.62 23.23
CA ASN A 26 0.60 10.59 23.32
C ASN A 26 -0.03 10.67 24.72
N LEU A 27 -0.14 9.56 25.42
CA LEU A 27 -0.57 9.57 26.84
C LEU A 27 0.42 10.36 27.70
N ALA A 28 1.71 10.17 27.50
CA ALA A 28 2.76 10.93 28.17
C ALA A 28 2.68 12.42 27.82
N GLU A 29 2.49 12.77 26.57
CA GLU A 29 2.39 14.16 26.11
C GLU A 29 1.14 14.85 26.65
N MET A 30 0.00 14.19 26.64
CA MET A 30 -1.24 14.72 27.25
C MET A 30 -1.06 14.98 28.75
N THR A 31 -0.34 14.09 29.44
CA THR A 31 0.00 14.28 30.85
C THR A 31 0.86 15.53 31.05
N LYS A 32 1.88 15.70 30.23
CA LYS A 32 2.82 16.82 30.27
C LYS A 32 2.13 18.16 30.08
N ILE A 33 1.15 18.24 29.19
CA ILE A 33 0.40 19.47 28.92
C ILE A 33 -0.81 19.66 29.85
N GLY A 34 -0.96 18.82 30.87
CA GLY A 34 -1.93 18.99 31.95
C GLY A 34 -3.35 18.51 31.67
N LEU A 35 -3.56 17.63 30.67
CA LEU A 35 -4.86 17.05 30.38
C LEU A 35 -5.23 15.94 31.39
N PRO A 36 -6.53 15.66 31.59
CA PRO A 36 -6.99 14.67 32.58
C PRO A 36 -6.81 13.23 32.07
N VAL A 37 -5.59 12.72 32.19
CA VAL A 37 -5.22 11.36 31.81
C VAL A 37 -5.11 10.51 33.08
N PRO A 38 -5.75 9.31 33.12
CA PRO A 38 -5.50 8.36 34.21
C PRO A 38 -4.02 7.98 34.23
N GLN A 39 -3.34 8.20 35.36
CA GLN A 39 -1.89 8.05 35.45
C GLN A 39 -1.45 6.60 35.58
N GLY A 40 -0.78 6.09 34.58
CA GLY A 40 -0.25 4.74 34.49
C GLY A 40 1.18 4.72 33.97
N PHE A 41 1.55 3.62 33.34
CA PHE A 41 2.89 3.43 32.79
C PHE A 41 2.87 2.68 31.46
N THR A 42 3.98 2.78 30.74
CA THR A 42 4.20 2.06 29.47
C THR A 42 5.36 1.09 29.63
N VAL A 43 5.13 -0.16 29.21
CA VAL A 43 6.19 -1.17 29.00
C VAL A 43 6.66 -1.01 27.57
N THR A 44 7.95 -0.80 27.38
CA THR A 44 8.51 -0.32 26.09
C THR A 44 8.48 -1.34 24.96
N THR A 45 8.63 -0.85 23.74
CA THR A 45 8.83 -1.70 22.55
C THR A 45 10.10 -2.53 22.63
N GLU A 46 11.13 -2.04 23.32
CA GLU A 46 12.37 -2.78 23.57
C GLU A 46 12.14 -4.00 24.47
N ALA A 47 11.22 -3.87 25.45
CA ALA A 47 10.79 -4.99 26.27
C ALA A 47 10.08 -6.07 25.45
N CYS A 48 9.33 -5.70 24.43
CA CYS A 48 8.73 -6.62 23.49
C CYS A 48 9.79 -7.40 22.70
N THR A 49 10.79 -6.72 22.19
CA THR A 49 11.92 -7.36 21.50
C THR A 49 12.64 -8.34 22.41
N GLN A 50 12.91 -7.94 23.65
CA GLN A 50 13.53 -8.81 24.66
C GLN A 50 12.69 -10.04 24.99
N TYR A 51 11.36 -9.88 25.03
CA TYR A 51 10.42 -10.99 25.22
C TYR A 51 10.60 -12.08 24.16
N TYR A 52 10.77 -11.70 22.90
CA TYR A 52 11.01 -12.66 21.81
C TYR A 52 12.40 -13.27 21.85
N GLU A 53 13.42 -12.49 22.19
CA GLU A 53 14.78 -12.98 22.36
C GLU A 53 14.90 -14.00 23.49
N ASP A 54 14.11 -13.82 24.56
CA ASP A 54 14.06 -14.71 25.72
C ASP A 54 13.11 -15.92 25.51
N GLY A 55 12.71 -16.20 24.29
CA GLY A 55 11.87 -17.34 23.96
C GLY A 55 10.40 -17.18 24.37
N ARG A 56 9.85 -16.01 24.18
CA ARG A 56 8.46 -15.63 24.49
C ARG A 56 8.14 -15.68 25.99
N LYS A 57 9.04 -15.10 26.76
CA LYS A 57 8.90 -14.96 28.21
C LYS A 57 9.32 -13.57 28.66
N ILE A 58 8.59 -13.00 29.63
CA ILE A 58 9.01 -11.77 30.28
C ILE A 58 10.03 -12.14 31.34
N ASN A 59 11.24 -11.56 31.26
CA ASN A 59 12.29 -11.81 32.22
C ASN A 59 12.02 -11.14 33.59
N ASP A 60 12.75 -11.55 34.61
CA ASP A 60 12.56 -11.05 35.98
C ASP A 60 12.85 -9.54 36.11
N GLU A 61 13.79 -9.01 35.35
CA GLU A 61 14.14 -7.58 35.36
C GLU A 61 12.99 -6.72 34.82
N ILE A 62 12.38 -7.14 33.70
CA ILE A 62 11.20 -6.45 33.15
C ILE A 62 10.04 -6.52 34.14
N MET A 63 9.78 -7.71 34.69
CA MET A 63 8.68 -7.88 35.64
C MET A 63 8.88 -7.10 36.93
N ALA A 64 10.11 -6.97 37.42
CA ALA A 64 10.43 -6.14 38.57
C ALA A 64 10.14 -4.67 38.31
N GLN A 65 10.46 -4.16 37.13
CA GLN A 65 10.15 -2.78 36.73
C GLN A 65 8.65 -2.56 36.55
N VAL A 66 7.92 -3.57 36.04
CA VAL A 66 6.46 -3.53 35.94
C VAL A 66 5.84 -3.40 37.34
N MET A 67 6.30 -4.19 38.30
CA MET A 67 5.80 -4.13 39.66
C MET A 67 6.15 -2.82 40.39
N GLU A 68 7.31 -2.24 40.09
CA GLU A 68 7.66 -0.90 40.58
C GLU A 68 6.72 0.15 39.99
N GLY A 69 6.39 0.03 38.69
CA GLY A 69 5.39 0.88 38.03
C GLY A 69 4.02 0.75 38.65
N VAL A 70 3.57 -0.45 38.99
CA VAL A 70 2.32 -0.69 39.71
C VAL A 70 2.33 0.01 41.05
N LYS A 71 3.41 -0.10 41.79
CA LYS A 71 3.54 0.58 43.09
C LYS A 71 3.42 2.10 42.97
N LYS A 72 4.09 2.69 42.00
CA LYS A 72 4.00 4.14 41.73
C LYS A 72 2.59 4.54 41.32
N MET A 73 1.95 3.75 40.51
CA MET A 73 0.57 3.96 40.08
C MET A 73 -0.42 3.88 41.28
N GLU A 74 -0.22 2.93 42.19
CA GLU A 74 -0.97 2.84 43.43
C GLU A 74 -0.84 4.10 44.29
N GLU A 75 0.38 4.61 44.44
CA GLU A 75 0.64 5.83 45.18
C GLU A 75 -0.04 7.08 44.58
N ILE A 76 0.03 7.21 43.24
CA ILE A 76 -0.58 8.33 42.51
C ILE A 76 -2.11 8.31 42.62
N ASN A 77 -2.72 7.13 42.51
CA ASN A 77 -4.17 6.96 42.45
C ASN A 77 -4.83 6.76 43.82
N GLY A 78 -4.05 6.54 44.87
CA GLY A 78 -4.55 6.27 46.19
C GLY A 78 -5.34 4.97 46.33
N LYS A 79 -5.15 4.03 45.42
CA LYS A 79 -5.77 2.71 45.38
C LYS A 79 -4.70 1.64 45.34
N LYS A 80 -5.03 0.43 45.75
CA LYS A 80 -4.06 -0.67 45.79
C LYS A 80 -4.51 -1.84 44.95
N PHE A 81 -3.60 -2.38 44.17
CA PHE A 81 -3.86 -3.51 43.28
C PHE A 81 -4.10 -4.80 44.10
N GLY A 82 -5.28 -5.41 43.94
CA GLY A 82 -5.70 -6.55 44.70
C GLY A 82 -6.20 -6.26 46.10
N ASP A 83 -6.36 -5.02 46.50
CA ASP A 83 -6.83 -4.64 47.83
C ASP A 83 -8.31 -4.92 48.00
N LEU A 84 -8.68 -5.31 49.23
CA LEU A 84 -10.06 -5.57 49.59
C LEU A 84 -10.83 -4.35 50.07
N LYS A 85 -10.13 -3.25 50.35
CA LYS A 85 -10.75 -1.98 50.81
C LYS A 85 -10.97 -0.99 49.69
N ASN A 86 -9.95 -0.73 48.90
CA ASN A 86 -9.99 0.23 47.81
C ASN A 86 -9.18 -0.32 46.64
N PRO A 87 -9.74 -1.28 45.87
CA PRO A 87 -9.00 -1.94 44.83
C PRO A 87 -8.70 -1.06 43.63
N LEU A 88 -7.46 -1.15 43.16
CA LEU A 88 -7.06 -0.59 41.85
C LEU A 88 -7.36 -1.63 40.78
N LEU A 89 -8.18 -1.28 39.82
CA LEU A 89 -8.38 -2.05 38.60
C LEU A 89 -7.69 -1.33 37.46
N VAL A 90 -7.15 -2.10 36.51
CA VAL A 90 -6.37 -1.55 35.43
C VAL A 90 -6.83 -2.05 34.06
N SER A 91 -6.54 -1.28 33.03
CA SER A 91 -6.58 -1.73 31.64
C SER A 91 -5.17 -2.00 31.15
N VAL A 92 -5.03 -2.97 30.26
CA VAL A 92 -3.78 -3.30 29.56
C VAL A 92 -4.04 -3.13 28.07
N ARG A 93 -3.34 -2.20 27.45
CA ARG A 93 -3.57 -1.79 26.06
C ARG A 93 -2.30 -1.89 25.24
N SER A 94 -2.40 -2.38 24.02
CA SER A 94 -1.30 -2.39 23.07
C SER A 94 -1.05 -1.00 22.51
N GLY A 95 0.19 -0.75 22.04
CA GLY A 95 0.52 0.49 21.38
C GLY A 95 1.80 0.36 20.56
N ALA A 96 1.66 0.07 19.27
CA ALA A 96 2.80 0.03 18.37
C ALA A 96 3.21 1.44 17.92
N ARG A 97 4.42 1.57 17.38
CA ARG A 97 4.93 2.81 16.78
C ARG A 97 4.02 3.30 15.65
N ALA A 98 3.53 2.39 14.83
CA ALA A 98 2.54 2.67 13.79
C ALA A 98 1.17 2.15 14.21
N SER A 99 0.10 2.82 13.78
CA SER A 99 -1.26 2.41 14.08
C SER A 99 -1.61 1.09 13.37
N MET A 100 -2.12 0.12 14.12
CA MET A 100 -2.53 -1.19 13.62
C MET A 100 -3.95 -1.50 14.13
N PRO A 101 -5.00 -0.90 13.53
CA PRO A 101 -6.38 -1.04 14.02
C PRO A 101 -6.87 -2.48 14.00
N GLY A 102 -7.46 -2.92 15.11
CA GLY A 102 -8.05 -4.26 15.21
C GLY A 102 -7.07 -5.42 15.20
N MET A 103 -5.76 -5.17 15.16
CA MET A 103 -4.73 -6.21 15.12
C MET A 103 -4.25 -6.63 16.50
N MET A 104 -4.37 -5.74 17.48
CA MET A 104 -3.90 -5.96 18.85
C MET A 104 -4.96 -5.52 19.84
N ASP A 105 -5.02 -6.23 20.96
CA ASP A 105 -6.16 -6.23 21.86
C ASP A 105 -5.98 -5.36 23.10
N THR A 106 -7.13 -5.03 23.72
CA THR A 106 -7.20 -4.34 25.00
C THR A 106 -7.84 -5.26 26.04
N ILE A 107 -7.30 -5.30 27.25
CA ILE A 107 -7.88 -6.04 28.39
C ILE A 107 -8.34 -5.01 29.42
N LEU A 108 -9.63 -5.02 29.75
CA LEU A 108 -10.22 -4.12 30.73
C LEU A 108 -10.53 -4.84 32.04
N ASN A 109 -10.70 -4.06 33.11
CA ASN A 109 -11.14 -4.56 34.42
C ASN A 109 -10.19 -5.55 35.10
N LEU A 110 -8.92 -5.52 34.73
CA LEU A 110 -7.92 -6.43 35.28
C LEU A 110 -7.67 -6.15 36.76
N GLY A 111 -7.61 -7.19 37.56
CA GLY A 111 -7.48 -7.10 38.99
C GLY A 111 -8.70 -7.69 39.73
N LEU A 112 -9.78 -7.98 39.02
CA LEU A 112 -10.96 -8.61 39.62
C LEU A 112 -10.76 -10.09 39.89
N ASN A 113 -11.26 -10.54 41.05
CA ASN A 113 -11.41 -11.92 41.45
C ASN A 113 -12.60 -12.02 42.43
N ASP A 114 -12.93 -13.21 42.85
CA ASP A 114 -14.11 -13.43 43.75
C ASP A 114 -14.02 -12.61 45.03
N GLU A 115 -12.84 -12.53 45.64
CA GLU A 115 -12.64 -11.80 46.91
C GLU A 115 -12.78 -10.27 46.70
N VAL A 116 -12.17 -9.73 45.65
CA VAL A 116 -12.27 -8.30 45.34
C VAL A 116 -13.70 -7.92 44.99
N VAL A 117 -14.39 -8.73 44.20
CA VAL A 117 -15.81 -8.53 43.85
C VAL A 117 -16.69 -8.51 45.10
N ALA A 118 -16.53 -9.50 45.99
CA ALA A 118 -17.29 -9.57 47.23
C ALA A 118 -17.02 -8.35 48.13
N ALA A 119 -15.76 -7.94 48.24
CA ALA A 119 -15.36 -6.78 49.04
C ALA A 119 -15.92 -5.45 48.50
N MET A 120 -15.88 -5.27 47.17
CA MET A 120 -16.47 -4.07 46.51
C MET A 120 -17.97 -3.97 46.79
N ILE A 121 -18.70 -5.07 46.69
CA ILE A 121 -20.14 -5.13 46.92
C ILE A 121 -20.45 -4.88 48.40
N ALA A 122 -19.70 -5.45 49.31
CA ALA A 122 -19.88 -5.25 50.77
C ALA A 122 -19.61 -3.80 51.18
N GLY A 123 -18.77 -3.08 50.46
CA GLY A 123 -18.43 -1.67 50.72
C GLY A 123 -19.44 -0.67 50.21
N ASN A 124 -20.45 -1.07 49.46
CA ASN A 124 -21.44 -0.18 48.89
C ASN A 124 -22.82 -0.83 48.89
N SER A 125 -23.78 -0.16 49.54
CA SER A 125 -25.14 -0.65 49.70
C SER A 125 -26.09 -0.40 48.52
N ASP A 126 -25.65 0.32 47.49
CA ASP A 126 -26.47 0.60 46.32
C ASP A 126 -26.59 -0.65 45.45
N PRO A 127 -27.82 -1.14 45.15
CA PRO A 127 -28.02 -2.28 44.27
C PRO A 127 -27.48 -2.06 42.83
N ALA A 128 -27.48 -0.83 42.35
CA ALA A 128 -26.93 -0.48 41.06
C ALA A 128 -25.41 -0.69 41.00
N PHE A 129 -24.72 -0.50 42.12
CA PHE A 129 -23.27 -0.75 42.21
C PHE A 129 -22.97 -2.25 42.18
N GLU A 130 -23.78 -3.08 42.81
CA GLU A 130 -23.67 -4.56 42.76
C GLU A 130 -23.76 -5.04 41.31
N ARG A 131 -24.75 -4.51 40.57
CA ARG A 131 -24.87 -4.83 39.14
C ARG A 131 -23.64 -4.43 38.35
N PHE A 132 -23.13 -3.23 38.58
CA PHE A 132 -21.92 -2.72 37.95
C PHE A 132 -20.72 -3.65 38.18
N VAL A 133 -20.53 -4.10 39.43
CA VAL A 133 -19.39 -4.95 39.76
C VAL A 133 -19.49 -6.30 39.05
N TYR A 134 -20.67 -6.93 39.03
CA TYR A 134 -20.82 -8.19 38.30
C TYR A 134 -20.78 -8.05 36.79
N ASP A 135 -21.25 -6.94 36.24
CA ASP A 135 -21.12 -6.66 34.82
C ASP A 135 -19.63 -6.50 34.44
N SER A 136 -18.87 -5.78 35.23
CA SER A 136 -17.42 -5.62 35.03
C SER A 136 -16.67 -6.93 35.19
N TYR A 137 -17.08 -7.78 36.12
CA TYR A 137 -16.45 -9.08 36.35
C TYR A 137 -16.70 -10.06 35.20
N ARG A 138 -17.96 -10.18 34.74
CA ARG A 138 -18.26 -11.06 33.60
C ARG A 138 -17.54 -10.58 32.31
N ARG A 139 -17.46 -9.26 32.09
CA ARG A 139 -16.73 -8.68 30.96
C ARG A 139 -15.22 -8.99 31.04
N PHE A 140 -14.66 -8.89 32.24
CA PHE A 140 -13.25 -9.22 32.45
C PHE A 140 -12.96 -10.70 32.15
N ILE A 141 -13.79 -11.61 32.67
CA ILE A 141 -13.61 -13.04 32.44
C ILE A 141 -13.68 -13.37 30.94
N GLN A 142 -14.68 -12.84 30.27
CA GLN A 142 -14.85 -13.04 28.82
C GLN A 142 -13.64 -12.51 28.03
N MET A 143 -13.28 -11.27 28.27
CA MET A 143 -12.19 -10.60 27.55
C MET A 143 -10.84 -11.26 27.84
N PHE A 144 -10.56 -11.59 29.09
CA PHE A 144 -9.33 -12.29 29.46
C PHE A 144 -9.27 -13.68 28.82
N SER A 145 -10.36 -14.40 28.84
CA SER A 145 -10.43 -15.73 28.23
C SER A 145 -10.21 -15.68 26.71
N ASP A 146 -10.85 -14.73 26.03
CA ASP A 146 -10.74 -14.55 24.57
C ASP A 146 -9.35 -14.03 24.16
N VAL A 147 -8.93 -12.93 24.75
CA VAL A 147 -7.72 -12.21 24.33
C VAL A 147 -6.45 -12.85 24.87
N VAL A 148 -6.41 -13.14 26.17
CA VAL A 148 -5.19 -13.62 26.85
C VAL A 148 -5.00 -15.12 26.65
N MET A 149 -6.08 -15.88 26.79
CA MET A 149 -6.02 -17.35 26.79
C MET A 149 -6.50 -17.99 25.49
N GLU A 150 -6.93 -17.19 24.52
CA GLU A 150 -7.31 -17.64 23.16
C GLU A 150 -8.47 -18.66 23.14
N VAL A 151 -9.39 -18.55 24.08
CA VAL A 151 -10.56 -19.46 24.18
C VAL A 151 -11.63 -19.15 23.12
N GLY A 152 -11.67 -17.96 22.59
CA GLY A 152 -12.69 -17.55 21.63
C GLY A 152 -13.98 -17.08 22.31
N LYS A 153 -14.38 -15.86 21.98
CA LYS A 153 -15.54 -15.19 22.60
C LYS A 153 -16.88 -15.86 22.31
N LYS A 154 -16.99 -16.64 21.25
CA LYS A 154 -18.24 -17.32 20.85
C LYS A 154 -18.85 -18.16 21.95
N TYR A 155 -18.04 -18.82 22.76
CA TYR A 155 -18.51 -19.66 23.87
C TYR A 155 -19.22 -18.84 24.95
N PHE A 156 -18.72 -17.65 25.20
CA PHE A 156 -19.28 -16.74 26.21
C PHE A 156 -20.51 -15.99 25.67
N GLU A 157 -20.47 -15.58 24.43
CA GLU A 157 -21.60 -14.94 23.73
C GLU A 157 -22.83 -15.90 23.72
N GLN A 158 -22.62 -17.17 23.47
CA GLN A 158 -23.69 -18.18 23.53
C GLN A 158 -24.33 -18.25 24.90
N LEU A 159 -23.54 -18.18 25.98
CA LEU A 159 -24.05 -18.18 27.34
C LEU A 159 -24.87 -16.92 27.65
N ILE A 160 -24.43 -15.76 27.20
CA ILE A 160 -25.17 -14.49 27.31
C ILE A 160 -26.51 -14.59 26.58
N ASP A 161 -26.48 -15.06 25.35
CA ASP A 161 -27.68 -15.17 24.50
C ASP A 161 -28.71 -16.12 25.12
N LYS A 162 -28.27 -17.26 25.66
CA LYS A 162 -29.15 -18.19 26.39
C LYS A 162 -29.76 -17.54 27.63
N MET A 163 -28.98 -16.74 28.36
CA MET A 163 -29.47 -16.04 29.54
C MET A 163 -30.53 -15.00 29.16
N LYS A 164 -30.28 -14.21 28.12
CA LYS A 164 -31.23 -13.23 27.60
C LYS A 164 -32.53 -13.88 27.15
N GLU A 165 -32.42 -14.98 26.41
CA GLU A 165 -33.59 -15.76 25.97
C GLU A 165 -34.39 -16.28 27.14
N ALA A 166 -33.75 -16.88 28.13
CA ALA A 166 -34.40 -17.39 29.34
C ALA A 166 -35.10 -16.30 30.17
N LYS A 167 -34.57 -15.08 30.17
CA LYS A 167 -35.12 -13.93 30.90
C LYS A 167 -36.05 -13.06 30.06
N GLY A 168 -36.18 -13.33 28.77
CA GLY A 168 -37.05 -12.56 27.85
C GLY A 168 -36.58 -11.13 27.62
N VAL A 169 -35.28 -10.86 27.67
CA VAL A 169 -34.66 -9.55 27.46
C VAL A 169 -33.87 -9.52 26.17
N GLN A 170 -33.74 -8.34 25.59
CA GLN A 170 -33.02 -8.13 24.31
C GLN A 170 -31.59 -7.65 24.50
N TYR A 171 -31.33 -6.83 25.50
CA TYR A 171 -30.06 -6.16 25.71
C TYR A 171 -29.39 -6.56 27.01
N ASP A 172 -28.05 -6.56 27.05
CA ASP A 172 -27.26 -6.86 28.24
C ASP A 172 -27.63 -5.94 29.41
N VAL A 173 -27.94 -4.68 29.15
CA VAL A 173 -28.32 -3.68 30.17
C VAL A 173 -29.59 -4.06 30.96
N GLU A 174 -30.42 -4.92 30.40
CA GLU A 174 -31.67 -5.39 31.04
C GLU A 174 -31.45 -6.55 32.00
N LEU A 175 -30.27 -7.15 32.05
CA LEU A 175 -29.92 -8.22 32.96
C LEU A 175 -29.71 -7.64 34.37
N THR A 176 -30.19 -8.35 35.37
CA THR A 176 -30.08 -7.98 36.80
C THR A 176 -28.70 -8.32 37.36
N ALA A 177 -28.37 -7.80 38.54
CA ALA A 177 -27.15 -8.15 39.23
C ALA A 177 -27.05 -9.67 39.50
N ALA A 178 -28.14 -10.31 39.86
CA ALA A 178 -28.20 -11.76 40.07
C ALA A 178 -27.93 -12.53 38.75
N ASP A 179 -28.51 -12.08 37.65
CA ASP A 179 -28.25 -12.67 36.33
C ASP A 179 -26.78 -12.57 35.93
N LEU A 180 -26.16 -11.40 36.11
CA LEU A 180 -24.75 -11.18 35.82
C LEU A 180 -23.81 -11.96 36.73
N LYS A 181 -24.17 -12.14 37.99
CA LYS A 181 -23.47 -13.02 38.93
C LYS A 181 -23.44 -14.45 38.41
N GLU A 182 -24.62 -14.95 38.01
CA GLU A 182 -24.74 -16.29 37.44
C GLU A 182 -23.92 -16.43 36.12
N LEU A 183 -23.96 -15.42 35.26
CA LEU A 183 -23.15 -15.40 34.05
C LEU A 183 -21.66 -15.47 34.38
N ALA A 184 -21.19 -14.70 35.38
CA ALA A 184 -19.79 -14.74 35.78
C ALA A 184 -19.37 -16.15 36.23
N HIS A 185 -20.23 -16.84 36.97
CA HIS A 185 -19.97 -18.24 37.33
C HIS A 185 -19.93 -19.16 36.12
N GLN A 186 -20.89 -19.02 35.20
CA GLN A 186 -20.93 -19.81 33.97
C GLN A 186 -19.69 -19.54 33.10
N PHE A 187 -19.21 -18.31 33.04
CA PHE A 187 -17.99 -17.95 32.30
C PHE A 187 -16.75 -18.60 32.93
N LYS A 188 -16.65 -18.63 34.26
CA LYS A 188 -15.54 -19.32 34.94
C LYS A 188 -15.58 -20.83 34.72
N ASP A 189 -16.75 -21.40 34.70
CA ASP A 189 -16.95 -22.83 34.41
C ASP A 189 -16.57 -23.16 32.97
N GLU A 190 -16.94 -22.28 32.02
CA GLU A 190 -16.56 -22.42 30.62
C GLU A 190 -15.04 -22.27 30.41
N TYR A 191 -14.40 -21.32 31.10
CA TYR A 191 -12.95 -21.19 31.10
C TYR A 191 -12.27 -22.50 31.55
N LYS A 192 -12.72 -23.07 32.65
CA LYS A 192 -12.21 -24.34 33.18
C LYS A 192 -12.46 -25.53 32.26
N LYS A 193 -13.64 -25.55 31.61
CA LYS A 193 -13.99 -26.55 30.60
C LYS A 193 -13.06 -26.51 29.39
N GLN A 194 -12.73 -25.31 28.92
CA GLN A 194 -11.90 -25.15 27.73
C GLN A 194 -10.40 -25.34 28.02
N LEU A 195 -9.92 -24.95 29.18
CA LEU A 195 -8.48 -24.91 29.50
C LEU A 195 -8.04 -25.94 30.57
N GLY A 196 -8.97 -26.56 31.30
CA GLY A 196 -8.65 -27.53 32.32
C GLY A 196 -8.11 -26.96 33.63
N SER A 197 -8.05 -25.63 33.78
CA SER A 197 -7.60 -24.94 34.99
C SER A 197 -8.57 -23.86 35.42
N ASP A 198 -8.50 -23.45 36.69
CA ASP A 198 -9.33 -22.37 37.20
C ASP A 198 -8.91 -21.01 36.64
N PHE A 199 -9.87 -20.08 36.55
CA PHE A 199 -9.61 -18.70 36.15
C PHE A 199 -8.61 -18.05 37.12
N PRO A 200 -7.55 -17.34 36.60
CA PRO A 200 -6.53 -16.74 37.46
C PRO A 200 -7.10 -15.75 38.47
N SER A 201 -6.80 -15.93 39.73
CA SER A 201 -7.32 -15.08 40.82
C SER A 201 -6.32 -14.06 41.32
N ASP A 202 -5.02 -14.29 41.19
CA ASP A 202 -3.98 -13.33 41.58
C ASP A 202 -3.87 -12.19 40.55
N PRO A 203 -4.14 -10.93 40.96
CA PRO A 203 -4.01 -9.78 40.06
C PRO A 203 -2.65 -9.66 39.39
N VAL A 204 -1.54 -10.00 40.08
CA VAL A 204 -0.20 -9.95 39.51
C VAL A 204 -0.04 -10.99 38.39
N ASP A 205 -0.56 -12.21 38.59
CA ASP A 205 -0.53 -13.24 37.54
C ASP A 205 -1.38 -12.82 36.34
N GLN A 206 -2.54 -12.22 36.59
CA GLN A 206 -3.40 -11.68 35.55
C GLN A 206 -2.65 -10.62 34.73
N LEU A 207 -1.94 -9.70 35.39
CA LEU A 207 -1.18 -8.62 34.75
C LEU A 207 -0.05 -9.17 33.88
N LYS A 208 0.73 -10.10 34.42
CA LYS A 208 1.83 -10.73 33.68
C LYS A 208 1.32 -11.44 32.43
N LEU A 209 0.27 -12.24 32.56
CA LEU A 209 -0.34 -12.95 31.44
C LEU A 209 -0.89 -11.99 30.38
N ALA A 210 -1.49 -10.89 30.81
CA ALA A 210 -2.03 -9.87 29.90
C ALA A 210 -0.92 -9.16 29.10
N ILE A 211 0.18 -8.78 29.74
CA ILE A 211 1.33 -8.16 29.08
C ILE A 211 1.95 -9.13 28.06
N GLU A 212 2.12 -10.40 28.46
CA GLU A 212 2.63 -11.45 27.56
C GLU A 212 1.68 -11.64 26.35
N ALA A 213 0.39 -11.57 26.54
CA ALA A 213 -0.59 -11.69 25.47
C ALA A 213 -0.48 -10.53 24.45
N VAL A 214 -0.30 -9.31 24.94
CA VAL A 214 -0.09 -8.15 24.06
C VAL A 214 1.21 -8.31 23.26
N PHE A 215 2.29 -8.70 23.87
CA PHE A 215 3.56 -8.96 23.17
C PHE A 215 3.40 -10.09 22.13
N ARG A 216 2.70 -11.16 22.50
CA ARG A 216 2.44 -12.28 21.58
C ARG A 216 1.59 -11.87 20.38
N SER A 217 0.66 -10.92 20.55
CA SER A 217 -0.19 -10.45 19.46
C SER A 217 0.58 -9.77 18.34
N TRP A 218 1.79 -9.26 18.62
CA TRP A 218 2.67 -8.68 17.62
C TRP A 218 3.04 -9.67 16.51
N ASP A 219 3.14 -10.94 16.82
CA ASP A 219 3.54 -12.01 15.90
C ASP A 219 2.36 -12.94 15.53
N ASN A 220 1.13 -12.46 15.62
CA ASN A 220 0.01 -13.26 15.13
C ASN A 220 -0.12 -13.13 13.59
N PRO A 221 -0.77 -14.12 12.92
CA PRO A 221 -0.86 -14.12 11.45
C PRO A 221 -1.47 -12.84 10.86
N ARG A 222 -2.52 -12.31 11.47
CA ARG A 222 -3.18 -11.06 11.01
C ARG A 222 -2.25 -9.86 11.13
N ALA A 223 -1.56 -9.73 12.24
CA ALA A 223 -0.60 -8.65 12.46
C ALA A 223 0.59 -8.75 11.48
N ASN A 224 1.07 -9.96 11.20
CA ASN A 224 2.16 -10.18 10.25
C ASN A 224 1.78 -9.74 8.83
N VAL A 225 0.57 -10.07 8.37
CA VAL A 225 0.05 -9.62 7.07
C VAL A 225 -0.09 -8.10 7.03
N TYR A 226 -0.70 -7.52 8.06
CA TYR A 226 -0.88 -6.07 8.14
C TYR A 226 0.46 -5.32 8.10
N ARG A 227 1.45 -5.79 8.84
CA ARG A 227 2.78 -5.17 8.84
C ARG A 227 3.43 -5.24 7.46
N ARG A 228 3.33 -6.37 6.79
CA ARG A 228 3.85 -6.55 5.43
C ARG A 228 3.21 -5.56 4.46
N ASP A 229 1.89 -5.47 4.51
CA ASP A 229 1.11 -4.60 3.61
C ASP A 229 1.36 -3.11 3.87
N ASN A 230 1.78 -2.74 5.08
CA ASN A 230 1.98 -1.35 5.48
C ASN A 230 3.45 -0.99 5.75
N ASP A 231 4.39 -1.83 5.32
CA ASP A 231 5.84 -1.60 5.46
C ASP A 231 6.28 -1.32 6.92
N ILE A 232 5.72 -2.05 7.87
CA ILE A 232 6.06 -1.95 9.29
C ILE A 232 7.06 -3.04 9.64
N PRO A 233 8.34 -2.69 9.98
CA PRO A 233 9.36 -3.68 10.32
C PRO A 233 8.98 -4.48 11.56
N TYR A 234 9.25 -5.78 11.52
CA TYR A 234 9.03 -6.68 12.67
C TYR A 234 9.82 -6.22 13.90
N SER A 235 11.03 -5.69 13.70
CA SER A 235 11.93 -5.23 14.76
C SER A 235 11.38 -4.09 15.61
N TRP A 236 10.34 -3.39 15.16
CA TRP A 236 9.77 -2.29 15.92
C TRP A 236 9.09 -2.75 17.22
N GLY A 237 8.45 -3.90 17.23
CA GLY A 237 7.70 -4.39 18.37
C GLY A 237 6.48 -3.53 18.73
N THR A 238 5.81 -3.90 19.81
CA THR A 238 4.70 -3.14 20.39
C THR A 238 4.99 -2.79 21.85
N ALA A 239 4.53 -1.62 22.28
CA ALA A 239 4.51 -1.26 23.69
C ALA A 239 3.21 -1.71 24.35
N VAL A 240 3.20 -1.72 25.67
CA VAL A 240 2.02 -2.05 26.49
C VAL A 240 1.77 -0.88 27.43
N ASN A 241 0.54 -0.36 27.43
CA ASN A 241 0.12 0.71 28.33
C ASN A 241 -0.76 0.13 29.43
N VAL A 242 -0.38 0.32 30.67
CA VAL A 242 -1.12 -0.09 31.85
C VAL A 242 -1.67 1.15 32.55
N MET A 243 -3.00 1.26 32.59
CA MET A 243 -3.69 2.44 33.09
C MET A 243 -4.72 2.06 34.15
N PRO A 244 -4.95 2.94 35.16
CA PRO A 244 -6.10 2.76 36.04
C PRO A 244 -7.40 2.76 35.24
N MET A 245 -8.33 1.90 35.61
CA MET A 245 -9.65 1.93 35.02
C MET A 245 -10.43 3.18 35.40
N VAL A 246 -11.12 3.73 34.42
CA VAL A 246 -12.15 4.75 34.56
C VAL A 246 -13.42 4.17 33.98
N PHE A 247 -14.50 4.18 34.76
CA PHE A 247 -15.71 3.41 34.42
C PHE A 247 -16.82 4.27 33.86
N GLY A 248 -16.97 4.23 32.52
CA GLY A 248 -18.11 4.84 31.85
C GLY A 248 -19.43 4.12 32.12
N ASN A 249 -19.36 2.90 32.64
CA ASN A 249 -20.51 2.07 33.01
C ASN A 249 -20.80 2.05 34.53
N LEU A 250 -20.26 2.98 35.27
CA LEU A 250 -20.49 3.04 36.73
C LEU A 250 -21.94 3.33 37.07
N ASN A 251 -22.55 4.31 36.38
CA ASN A 251 -23.94 4.74 36.58
C ASN A 251 -24.38 5.62 35.40
N ASN A 252 -25.58 6.19 35.49
CA ASN A 252 -26.14 7.07 34.43
C ASN A 252 -25.49 8.46 34.37
N GLN A 253 -24.59 8.77 35.29
CA GLN A 253 -23.76 10.01 35.27
C GLN A 253 -22.39 9.75 34.67
N SER A 254 -22.23 8.58 34.05
CA SER A 254 -21.01 8.13 33.44
C SER A 254 -21.27 7.74 31.98
N GLY A 255 -20.27 7.72 31.18
CA GLY A 255 -20.37 7.34 29.78
C GLY A 255 -18.99 7.26 29.13
N THR A 256 -18.99 6.92 27.86
CA THR A 256 -17.76 6.80 27.07
C THR A 256 -18.02 7.26 25.64
N GLY A 257 -16.99 7.72 24.96
CA GLY A 257 -17.13 8.15 23.59
C GLY A 257 -15.82 8.20 22.81
N VAL A 258 -16.00 8.36 21.52
CA VAL A 258 -14.92 8.57 20.55
C VAL A 258 -15.26 9.80 19.71
N ALA A 259 -14.27 10.60 19.38
CA ALA A 259 -14.49 11.80 18.59
C ALA A 259 -13.28 12.18 17.75
N PHE A 260 -13.57 12.92 16.68
CA PHE A 260 -12.58 13.52 15.80
C PHE A 260 -12.75 15.04 15.86
N THR A 261 -11.66 15.78 15.90
CA THR A 261 -11.72 17.26 15.89
C THR A 261 -12.21 17.83 14.56
N ARG A 262 -12.06 17.06 13.47
CA ARG A 262 -12.58 17.40 12.15
C ARG A 262 -13.24 16.15 11.54
N ASP A 263 -14.09 16.35 10.54
CA ASP A 263 -14.72 15.23 9.85
C ASP A 263 -13.67 14.37 9.12
N PRO A 264 -13.48 13.11 9.49
CA PRO A 264 -12.48 12.26 8.85
C PRO A 264 -12.85 11.83 7.44
N ALA A 265 -14.10 12.00 7.04
CA ALA A 265 -14.57 11.65 5.69
C ALA A 265 -14.43 12.82 4.71
N THR A 266 -14.74 14.05 5.15
CA THR A 266 -14.78 15.23 4.28
C THR A 266 -13.68 16.25 4.56
N GLY A 267 -13.08 16.23 5.75
CA GLY A 267 -12.13 17.25 6.19
C GLY A 267 -12.75 18.53 6.74
N GLU A 268 -14.08 18.62 6.83
CA GLU A 268 -14.75 19.77 7.40
C GLU A 268 -14.32 20.01 8.86
N ASN A 269 -14.03 21.25 9.22
CA ASN A 269 -13.64 21.61 10.58
C ASN A 269 -14.85 21.60 11.52
N LYS A 270 -15.30 20.42 11.86
CA LYS A 270 -16.46 20.17 12.73
C LYS A 270 -16.18 18.96 13.60
N LEU A 271 -16.45 19.10 14.90
CA LEU A 271 -16.33 17.98 15.84
C LEU A 271 -17.31 16.86 15.45
N MET A 272 -16.77 15.67 15.21
CA MET A 272 -17.53 14.48 14.83
C MET A 272 -17.30 13.39 15.87
N GLY A 273 -18.32 12.67 16.23
CA GLY A 273 -18.15 11.57 17.16
C GLY A 273 -19.43 11.05 17.75
N GLU A 274 -19.27 10.08 18.62
CA GLU A 274 -20.36 9.34 19.24
C GLU A 274 -20.04 9.09 20.71
N PHE A 275 -21.09 9.03 21.53
CA PHE A 275 -20.95 8.63 22.91
C PHE A 275 -22.13 7.76 23.39
N LEU A 276 -21.91 7.03 24.47
CA LEU A 276 -22.94 6.22 25.14
C LEU A 276 -22.91 6.52 26.64
N ILE A 277 -24.12 6.65 27.24
CA ILE A 277 -24.29 6.76 28.67
C ILE A 277 -24.25 5.37 29.27
N ASN A 278 -23.64 5.23 30.45
CA ASN A 278 -23.55 3.97 31.17
C ASN A 278 -23.03 2.82 30.29
N ALA A 279 -21.83 3.02 29.74
CA ALA A 279 -21.20 2.08 28.82
C ALA A 279 -19.68 2.09 28.96
N GLN A 280 -19.04 0.99 28.56
CA GLN A 280 -17.58 0.93 28.35
C GLN A 280 -17.26 1.15 26.87
N GLY A 281 -16.00 1.47 26.56
CA GLY A 281 -15.56 1.79 25.22
C GLY A 281 -15.88 0.74 24.17
N GLU A 282 -15.83 -0.54 24.55
CA GLU A 282 -16.19 -1.66 23.67
C GLU A 282 -17.64 -1.61 23.19
N ASP A 283 -18.55 -1.06 23.98
CA ASP A 283 -19.98 -0.95 23.63
C ASP A 283 -20.23 0.04 22.50
N VAL A 284 -19.41 1.07 22.37
CA VAL A 284 -19.49 2.04 21.27
C VAL A 284 -19.13 1.37 19.94
N VAL A 285 -18.08 0.56 19.96
CA VAL A 285 -17.55 -0.09 18.76
C VAL A 285 -18.37 -1.32 18.35
N ALA A 286 -18.87 -2.07 19.33
CA ALA A 286 -19.60 -3.32 19.09
C ALA A 286 -21.00 -3.14 18.48
N GLY A 287 -21.54 -1.92 18.52
CA GLY A 287 -22.88 -1.63 17.95
C GLY A 287 -24.05 -2.28 18.67
N VAL A 288 -23.85 -2.74 19.89
CA VAL A 288 -24.89 -3.40 20.71
C VAL A 288 -26.01 -2.42 21.06
N ARG A 289 -25.69 -1.16 21.25
CA ARG A 289 -26.62 -0.05 21.44
C ARG A 289 -26.30 1.02 20.40
N THR A 290 -27.33 1.80 20.00
CA THR A 290 -27.15 2.92 19.08
C THR A 290 -26.47 4.09 19.80
N PRO A 291 -25.24 4.49 19.42
CA PRO A 291 -24.60 5.62 20.04
C PRO A 291 -25.31 6.94 19.73
N MET A 292 -25.17 7.92 20.59
CA MET A 292 -25.66 9.27 20.37
C MET A 292 -24.58 10.12 19.71
N PRO A 293 -24.98 11.05 18.81
CA PRO A 293 -24.01 12.03 18.27
C PRO A 293 -23.35 12.82 19.38
N ILE A 294 -22.05 13.13 19.20
CA ILE A 294 -21.25 13.82 20.23
C ILE A 294 -21.86 15.17 20.67
N ALA A 295 -22.58 15.86 19.79
CA ALA A 295 -23.25 17.13 20.11
C ALA A 295 -24.30 16.99 21.23
N GLN A 296 -24.91 15.82 21.38
CA GLN A 296 -25.91 15.56 22.42
C GLN A 296 -25.28 15.39 23.80
N MET A 297 -23.97 15.22 23.90
CA MET A 297 -23.25 15.19 25.16
C MET A 297 -23.38 16.50 25.95
N GLU A 298 -23.59 17.60 25.26
CA GLU A 298 -23.80 18.91 25.90
C GLU A 298 -25.01 18.93 26.84
N LYS A 299 -26.09 18.22 26.46
CA LYS A 299 -27.31 18.09 27.29
C LYS A 299 -27.08 17.15 28.48
N GLU A 300 -26.41 16.03 28.24
CA GLU A 300 -26.25 14.97 29.25
C GLU A 300 -25.13 15.28 30.26
N PHE A 301 -24.03 15.83 29.80
CA PHE A 301 -22.85 16.14 30.58
C PHE A 301 -22.31 17.54 30.25
N PRO A 302 -23.02 18.62 30.59
CA PRO A 302 -22.67 19.96 30.10
C PRO A 302 -21.27 20.42 30.53
N GLU A 303 -20.86 20.14 31.76
CA GLU A 303 -19.53 20.53 32.26
C GLU A 303 -18.41 19.69 31.60
N ALA A 304 -18.61 18.39 31.50
CA ALA A 304 -17.65 17.50 30.87
C ALA A 304 -17.52 17.81 29.36
N TYR A 305 -18.63 18.14 28.71
CA TYR A 305 -18.62 18.57 27.29
C TYR A 305 -17.81 19.85 27.09
N ALA A 306 -18.04 20.85 27.94
CA ALA A 306 -17.30 22.11 27.87
C ALA A 306 -15.79 21.90 28.06
N GLU A 307 -15.40 21.04 29.01
CA GLU A 307 -14.01 20.63 29.20
C GLU A 307 -13.46 19.88 28.00
N PHE A 308 -14.26 18.98 27.42
CA PHE A 308 -13.87 18.20 26.24
C PHE A 308 -13.60 19.11 25.04
N ILE A 309 -14.43 20.12 24.81
CA ILE A 309 -14.20 21.09 23.73
C ILE A 309 -12.87 21.83 23.93
N LYS A 310 -12.54 22.22 25.16
CA LYS A 310 -11.22 22.81 25.45
C LYS A 310 -10.07 21.84 25.19
N VAL A 311 -10.25 20.57 25.53
CA VAL A 311 -9.26 19.53 25.25
C VAL A 311 -9.05 19.37 23.74
N CYS A 312 -10.12 19.36 22.96
CA CYS A 312 -10.04 19.29 21.49
C CYS A 312 -9.21 20.44 20.92
N ASP A 313 -9.49 21.67 21.33
CA ASP A 313 -8.76 22.85 20.89
C ASP A 313 -7.29 22.78 21.32
N THR A 314 -7.04 22.38 22.56
CA THR A 314 -5.68 22.23 23.09
C THR A 314 -4.87 21.21 22.29
N LEU A 315 -5.45 20.05 22.01
CA LEU A 315 -4.77 18.97 21.27
C LEU A 315 -4.50 19.36 19.82
N GLU A 316 -5.47 19.94 19.13
CA GLU A 316 -5.30 20.34 17.73
C GLU A 316 -4.26 21.46 17.61
N ASN A 317 -4.27 22.42 18.52
CA ASN A 317 -3.27 23.50 18.57
C ASN A 317 -1.87 22.99 18.95
N HIS A 318 -1.80 21.95 19.79
CA HIS A 318 -0.53 21.37 20.21
C HIS A 318 0.12 20.51 19.14
N TYR A 319 -0.65 19.61 18.51
CA TYR A 319 -0.16 18.70 17.49
C TYR A 319 -0.18 19.28 16.08
N HIS A 320 -0.88 20.39 15.88
CA HIS A 320 -1.05 21.01 14.55
C HIS A 320 -1.63 20.06 13.52
N ASP A 321 -2.55 19.22 13.94
CA ASP A 321 -3.25 18.27 13.10
C ASP A 321 -4.58 17.86 13.73
N MET A 322 -5.50 17.34 12.91
CA MET A 322 -6.74 16.73 13.35
C MET A 322 -6.48 15.59 14.32
N GLN A 323 -7.25 15.52 15.39
CA GLN A 323 -7.09 14.50 16.42
C GLN A 323 -8.27 13.55 16.46
N ASP A 324 -7.96 12.27 16.63
CA ASP A 324 -8.86 11.18 16.98
C ASP A 324 -8.69 10.91 18.48
N MET A 325 -9.78 10.98 19.23
CA MET A 325 -9.73 10.94 20.69
C MET A 325 -10.70 9.89 21.23
N GLU A 326 -10.29 9.27 22.30
CA GLU A 326 -11.10 8.36 23.09
C GLU A 326 -11.17 8.92 24.52
N PHE A 327 -12.38 9.03 25.06
CA PHE A 327 -12.61 9.60 26.38
C PHE A 327 -13.65 8.79 27.16
N THR A 328 -13.61 8.98 28.48
CA THR A 328 -14.60 8.42 29.39
C THR A 328 -15.02 9.48 30.41
N VAL A 329 -16.30 9.50 30.73
CA VAL A 329 -16.86 10.30 31.81
C VAL A 329 -17.24 9.36 32.93
N GLU A 330 -16.66 9.58 34.12
CA GLU A 330 -17.00 8.83 35.34
C GLU A 330 -17.54 9.80 36.37
N ASN A 331 -18.76 9.60 36.81
CA ASN A 331 -19.43 10.52 37.74
C ASN A 331 -19.27 11.99 37.33
N LYS A 332 -19.64 12.32 36.10
CA LYS A 332 -19.55 13.65 35.50
C LYS A 332 -18.14 14.21 35.28
N LYS A 333 -17.10 13.48 35.64
CA LYS A 333 -15.70 13.89 35.45
C LYS A 333 -15.13 13.29 34.16
N LEU A 334 -14.54 14.16 33.32
CA LEU A 334 -13.91 13.76 32.07
C LEU A 334 -12.50 13.19 32.27
N TYR A 335 -12.20 12.14 31.54
CA TYR A 335 -10.85 11.55 31.42
C TYR A 335 -10.54 11.26 29.97
N MET A 336 -9.32 11.61 29.56
CA MET A 336 -8.82 11.30 28.23
C MET A 336 -8.06 9.98 28.29
N LEU A 337 -8.41 9.04 27.42
CA LEU A 337 -7.82 7.71 27.38
C LEU A 337 -6.84 7.55 26.22
N GLN A 338 -7.02 8.28 25.15
CA GLN A 338 -6.18 8.19 23.95
C GLN A 338 -6.39 9.43 23.07
N CYS A 339 -5.30 9.88 22.46
CA CYS A 339 -5.37 10.74 21.29
C CYS A 339 -4.34 10.28 20.26
N ARG A 340 -4.63 10.54 19.00
CA ARG A 340 -3.71 10.32 17.89
C ARG A 340 -4.07 11.25 16.74
N ASN A 341 -3.13 11.45 15.83
CA ASN A 341 -3.45 12.09 14.56
C ASN A 341 -4.49 11.23 13.84
N GLY A 342 -5.63 11.83 13.51
CA GLY A 342 -6.80 11.10 13.05
C GLY A 342 -6.59 10.42 11.69
N LYS A 343 -6.99 9.17 11.58
CA LYS A 343 -7.11 8.51 10.28
C LYS A 343 -8.24 9.17 9.51
N ARG A 344 -8.03 9.35 8.22
CA ARG A 344 -8.92 10.12 7.35
C ARG A 344 -8.90 9.57 5.93
N THR A 345 -9.92 9.91 5.17
CA THR A 345 -9.94 9.61 3.74
C THR A 345 -8.86 10.43 3.02
N ALA A 346 -8.48 10.01 1.84
CA ALA A 346 -7.54 10.76 1.02
C ALA A 346 -8.02 12.18 0.73
N GLN A 347 -9.30 12.34 0.41
CA GLN A 347 -9.92 13.65 0.19
C GLN A 347 -9.83 14.54 1.43
N ALA A 348 -10.17 14.00 2.59
CA ALA A 348 -10.08 14.73 3.86
C ALA A 348 -8.64 15.12 4.18
N ALA A 349 -7.67 14.24 3.90
CA ALA A 349 -6.24 14.53 4.12
C ALA A 349 -5.79 15.78 3.35
N LEU A 350 -6.16 15.89 2.08
CA LEU A 350 -5.82 17.07 1.27
C LEU A 350 -6.48 18.34 1.80
N LYS A 351 -7.77 18.26 2.11
CA LYS A 351 -8.51 19.42 2.63
C LYS A 351 -7.96 19.88 3.97
N ILE A 352 -7.71 18.97 4.89
CA ILE A 352 -7.16 19.29 6.22
C ILE A 352 -5.77 19.92 6.09
N ALA A 353 -4.91 19.38 5.24
CA ALA A 353 -3.58 19.93 5.01
C ALA A 353 -3.64 21.38 4.50
N CYS A 354 -4.49 21.66 3.53
CA CYS A 354 -4.70 23.02 3.01
C CYS A 354 -5.28 23.96 4.08
N ASP A 355 -6.28 23.52 4.82
CA ASP A 355 -6.90 24.33 5.88
C ASP A 355 -5.93 24.65 7.00
N LEU A 356 -5.07 23.71 7.39
CA LEU A 356 -4.04 23.94 8.41
C LEU A 356 -3.01 24.99 7.98
N VAL A 357 -2.67 25.06 6.71
CA VAL A 357 -1.83 26.11 6.16
C VAL A 357 -2.56 27.46 6.20
N ASP A 358 -3.80 27.49 5.75
CA ASP A 358 -4.61 28.73 5.75
C ASP A 358 -4.86 29.27 7.16
N GLU A 359 -4.96 28.38 8.15
CA GLU A 359 -5.13 28.72 9.57
C GLU A 359 -3.81 29.09 10.25
N GLY A 360 -2.67 28.95 9.61
CA GLY A 360 -1.35 29.29 10.15
C GLY A 360 -0.74 28.21 11.05
N HIS A 361 -1.32 27.00 11.14
CA HIS A 361 -0.80 25.91 11.96
C HIS A 361 0.36 25.18 11.31
N LYS A 362 0.41 25.16 10.00
CA LYS A 362 1.47 24.49 9.22
C LYS A 362 1.99 25.37 8.11
N THR A 363 3.26 25.17 7.77
CA THR A 363 3.85 25.73 6.55
C THR A 363 3.46 24.85 5.36
N GLU A 364 3.66 25.35 4.15
CA GLU A 364 3.44 24.57 2.93
C GLU A 364 4.29 23.29 2.91
N ALA A 365 5.54 23.38 3.35
CA ALA A 365 6.45 22.22 3.45
C ALA A 365 5.94 21.19 4.46
N GLU A 366 5.49 21.62 5.61
CA GLU A 366 4.93 20.75 6.64
C GLU A 366 3.63 20.06 6.15
N ALA A 367 2.80 20.80 5.43
CA ALA A 367 1.56 20.24 4.84
C ALA A 367 1.87 19.16 3.79
N VAL A 368 2.85 19.40 2.93
CA VAL A 368 3.31 18.40 1.95
C VAL A 368 3.84 17.15 2.67
N ALA A 369 4.62 17.35 3.73
CA ALA A 369 5.23 16.26 4.48
C ALA A 369 4.22 15.38 5.23
N MET A 370 3.05 15.91 5.59
CA MET A 370 2.05 15.16 6.39
C MET A 370 1.18 14.21 5.56
N ILE A 371 1.17 14.33 4.25
CA ILE A 371 0.30 13.52 3.38
C ILE A 371 1.03 12.24 2.99
N ASP A 372 0.37 11.08 3.16
CA ASP A 372 0.88 9.83 2.62
C ASP A 372 0.70 9.84 1.09
N PRO A 373 1.79 9.75 0.30
CA PRO A 373 1.69 9.79 -1.15
C PRO A 373 0.76 8.71 -1.73
N ARG A 374 0.65 7.56 -1.08
CA ARG A 374 -0.22 6.46 -1.51
C ARG A 374 -1.70 6.82 -1.46
N ASN A 375 -2.08 7.79 -0.62
CA ASN A 375 -3.46 8.28 -0.56
C ASN A 375 -3.91 8.96 -1.85
N LEU A 376 -2.99 9.51 -2.63
CA LEU A 376 -3.31 10.14 -3.92
C LEU A 376 -3.85 9.15 -4.94
N ASP A 377 -3.44 7.89 -4.82
CA ASP A 377 -3.85 6.82 -5.73
C ASP A 377 -5.38 6.62 -5.71
N THR A 378 -5.98 6.66 -4.53
CA THR A 378 -7.43 6.50 -4.39
C THR A 378 -8.23 7.64 -5.03
N LEU A 379 -7.64 8.82 -5.14
CA LEU A 379 -8.30 10.00 -5.75
C LEU A 379 -8.28 9.97 -7.27
N LEU A 380 -7.41 9.18 -7.86
CA LEU A 380 -7.22 9.09 -9.31
C LEU A 380 -8.05 7.99 -9.96
N HIS A 381 -8.70 7.14 -9.17
CA HIS A 381 -9.44 5.97 -9.63
C HIS A 381 -10.90 5.97 -9.13
N PRO A 382 -11.83 5.31 -9.85
CA PRO A 382 -13.19 5.13 -9.38
C PRO A 382 -13.24 4.39 -8.03
N GLN A 383 -14.26 4.70 -7.22
CA GLN A 383 -14.48 4.10 -5.91
C GLN A 383 -15.89 3.51 -5.83
N PHE A 384 -16.10 2.49 -4.98
CA PHE A 384 -17.43 2.00 -4.68
C PHE A 384 -18.21 3.00 -3.81
N ASP A 385 -19.54 2.98 -3.95
CA ASP A 385 -20.41 3.66 -2.99
C ASP A 385 -20.16 3.07 -1.58
N ALA A 386 -19.86 3.94 -0.61
CA ALA A 386 -19.42 3.52 0.73
C ALA A 386 -20.47 2.67 1.46
N ALA A 387 -21.75 3.03 1.36
CA ALA A 387 -22.83 2.28 2.01
C ALA A 387 -23.04 0.91 1.34
N ALA A 388 -22.98 0.87 0.01
CA ALA A 388 -23.18 -0.36 -0.75
C ALA A 388 -22.06 -1.37 -0.51
N ILE A 389 -20.81 -0.93 -0.50
CA ILE A 389 -19.66 -1.83 -0.28
C ILE A 389 -19.64 -2.37 1.16
N LYS A 390 -20.03 -1.55 2.12
CA LYS A 390 -20.10 -1.96 3.53
C LYS A 390 -21.14 -3.06 3.76
N ALA A 391 -22.25 -3.00 3.02
CA ALA A 391 -23.32 -4.00 3.11
C ALA A 391 -23.02 -5.29 2.33
N ALA A 392 -22.00 -5.28 1.46
CA ALA A 392 -21.66 -6.41 0.62
C ALA A 392 -20.66 -7.35 1.30
N THR A 393 -20.77 -8.64 1.00
CA THR A 393 -19.84 -9.67 1.49
C THR A 393 -18.98 -10.16 0.32
N PRO A 394 -17.63 -10.16 0.47
CA PRO A 394 -16.75 -10.71 -0.57
C PRO A 394 -17.02 -12.19 -0.80
N ILE A 395 -17.01 -12.62 -2.06
CA ILE A 395 -17.11 -14.02 -2.46
C ILE A 395 -15.76 -14.64 -2.78
N GLY A 396 -14.73 -13.83 -2.93
CA GLY A 396 -13.36 -14.26 -3.21
C GLY A 396 -12.38 -13.15 -2.99
N LYS A 397 -11.10 -13.51 -2.99
CA LYS A 397 -10.01 -12.56 -2.81
C LYS A 397 -8.82 -12.94 -3.67
N GLY A 398 -8.32 -11.98 -4.42
CA GLY A 398 -7.04 -12.04 -5.12
C GLY A 398 -6.12 -10.96 -4.61
N LEU A 399 -5.11 -10.63 -5.41
CA LEU A 399 -4.21 -9.50 -5.12
C LEU A 399 -4.81 -8.22 -5.70
N GLY A 400 -4.83 -7.15 -4.92
CA GLY A 400 -5.14 -5.81 -5.39
C GLY A 400 -4.00 -5.31 -6.28
N ALA A 401 -4.04 -5.66 -7.55
CA ALA A 401 -2.94 -5.43 -8.49
C ALA A 401 -2.94 -4.04 -9.12
N SER A 402 -4.11 -3.45 -9.32
CA SER A 402 -4.26 -2.06 -9.77
C SER A 402 -5.49 -1.48 -9.09
N PRO A 403 -5.37 -0.30 -8.46
CA PRO A 403 -6.42 0.22 -7.60
C PRO A 403 -7.67 0.65 -8.35
N GLY A 404 -8.75 0.84 -7.61
CA GLY A 404 -10.03 1.29 -8.10
C GLY A 404 -11.13 0.25 -7.95
N ALA A 405 -12.36 0.67 -8.27
CA ALA A 405 -13.55 -0.14 -8.21
C ALA A 405 -14.07 -0.40 -9.63
N ALA A 406 -14.47 -1.61 -9.92
CA ALA A 406 -15.08 -1.95 -11.19
C ALA A 406 -16.30 -2.83 -10.99
N CYS A 407 -17.34 -2.56 -11.77
CA CYS A 407 -18.54 -3.37 -11.86
C CYS A 407 -18.91 -3.53 -13.33
N GLY A 408 -19.23 -4.73 -13.75
CA GLY A 408 -19.63 -4.97 -15.12
C GLY A 408 -20.00 -6.42 -15.40
N LYS A 409 -20.38 -6.65 -16.63
CA LYS A 409 -20.72 -7.98 -17.13
C LYS A 409 -19.44 -8.77 -17.44
N VAL A 410 -19.42 -10.03 -17.05
CA VAL A 410 -18.28 -10.92 -17.28
C VAL A 410 -18.13 -11.21 -18.77
N VAL A 411 -16.92 -11.02 -19.28
CA VAL A 411 -16.49 -11.48 -20.60
C VAL A 411 -15.18 -12.25 -20.46
N PHE A 412 -14.91 -13.19 -21.37
CA PHE A 412 -13.80 -14.13 -21.23
C PHE A 412 -12.69 -13.93 -22.26
N THR A 413 -12.92 -13.10 -23.28
CA THR A 413 -11.92 -12.82 -24.31
C THR A 413 -11.76 -11.32 -24.52
N ALA A 414 -10.57 -10.92 -24.97
CA ALA A 414 -10.29 -9.53 -25.33
C ALA A 414 -11.22 -9.03 -26.43
N ASP A 415 -11.48 -9.87 -27.43
CA ASP A 415 -12.37 -9.55 -28.55
C ASP A 415 -13.82 -9.30 -28.07
N ASP A 416 -14.33 -10.14 -27.19
CA ASP A 416 -15.65 -9.93 -26.59
C ASP A 416 -15.71 -8.63 -25.77
N ALA A 417 -14.64 -8.31 -25.05
CA ALA A 417 -14.57 -7.05 -24.29
C ALA A 417 -14.71 -5.84 -25.21
N GLU A 418 -14.02 -5.85 -26.34
CA GLU A 418 -14.11 -4.77 -27.33
C GLU A 418 -15.50 -4.67 -27.94
N VAL A 419 -16.07 -5.79 -28.37
CA VAL A 419 -17.40 -5.85 -29.00
C VAL A 419 -18.50 -5.38 -28.04
N TRP A 420 -18.48 -5.83 -26.80
CA TRP A 420 -19.46 -5.45 -25.80
C TRP A 420 -19.33 -3.97 -25.41
N ASN A 421 -18.10 -3.46 -25.30
CA ASN A 421 -17.85 -2.06 -25.03
C ASN A 421 -18.38 -1.16 -26.15
N GLU A 422 -18.21 -1.55 -27.42
CA GLU A 422 -18.76 -0.83 -28.58
C GLU A 422 -20.29 -0.76 -28.54
N ARG A 423 -20.94 -1.75 -27.95
CA ARG A 423 -22.40 -1.76 -27.72
C ARG A 423 -22.84 -0.88 -26.55
N GLY A 424 -21.90 -0.25 -25.85
CA GLY A 424 -22.19 0.58 -24.68
C GLY A 424 -22.33 -0.20 -23.38
N GLU A 425 -21.94 -1.47 -23.33
CA GLU A 425 -21.98 -2.28 -22.12
C GLU A 425 -20.67 -2.19 -21.34
N LYS A 426 -20.79 -2.12 -20.02
CA LYS A 426 -19.63 -2.15 -19.11
C LYS A 426 -19.28 -3.59 -18.83
N VAL A 427 -18.01 -3.95 -19.02
CA VAL A 427 -17.54 -5.32 -18.90
C VAL A 427 -16.37 -5.45 -17.95
N VAL A 428 -16.26 -6.63 -17.33
CA VAL A 428 -15.10 -7.07 -16.56
C VAL A 428 -14.50 -8.26 -17.31
N LEU A 429 -13.24 -8.12 -17.73
CA LEU A 429 -12.52 -9.18 -18.44
C LEU A 429 -11.98 -10.19 -17.43
N VAL A 430 -12.42 -11.44 -17.53
CA VAL A 430 -12.00 -12.54 -16.66
C VAL A 430 -11.20 -13.54 -17.46
N ARG A 431 -9.93 -13.70 -17.13
CA ARG A 431 -9.00 -14.58 -17.82
C ARG A 431 -8.26 -15.47 -16.84
N LEU A 432 -7.77 -16.60 -17.31
CA LEU A 432 -6.80 -17.41 -16.57
C LEU A 432 -5.54 -16.60 -16.33
N GLU A 433 -5.02 -15.97 -17.36
CA GLU A 433 -3.95 -14.97 -17.37
C GLU A 433 -4.07 -14.14 -18.65
N THR A 434 -3.47 -12.93 -18.66
CA THR A 434 -3.46 -12.08 -19.85
C THR A 434 -2.11 -12.13 -20.56
N SER A 435 -2.14 -11.83 -21.85
CA SER A 435 -0.97 -11.72 -22.71
C SER A 435 -0.96 -10.35 -23.43
N PRO A 436 0.16 -9.96 -24.07
CA PRO A 436 0.20 -8.71 -24.81
C PRO A 436 -0.90 -8.53 -25.87
N GLU A 437 -1.42 -9.63 -26.39
CA GLU A 437 -2.51 -9.63 -27.38
C GLU A 437 -3.85 -9.16 -26.78
N ASP A 438 -3.98 -9.22 -25.47
CA ASP A 438 -5.22 -8.83 -24.76
C ASP A 438 -5.32 -7.32 -24.47
N ILE A 439 -4.30 -6.53 -24.78
CA ILE A 439 -4.22 -5.11 -24.39
C ILE A 439 -5.44 -4.30 -24.83
N THR A 440 -5.91 -4.49 -26.06
CA THR A 440 -7.06 -3.75 -26.58
C THR A 440 -8.35 -4.10 -25.84
N GLY A 441 -8.55 -5.37 -25.50
CA GLY A 441 -9.67 -5.82 -24.69
C GLY A 441 -9.56 -5.35 -23.23
N MET A 442 -8.36 -5.29 -22.70
CA MET A 442 -8.12 -4.74 -21.37
C MET A 442 -8.50 -3.26 -21.29
N LYS A 443 -8.13 -2.47 -22.30
CA LYS A 443 -8.52 -1.06 -22.41
C LYS A 443 -10.03 -0.86 -22.49
N ALA A 444 -10.74 -1.76 -23.15
CA ALA A 444 -12.19 -1.71 -23.31
C ALA A 444 -12.95 -2.11 -22.03
N SER A 445 -12.28 -2.69 -21.06
CA SER A 445 -12.87 -3.23 -19.83
C SER A 445 -12.86 -2.22 -18.67
N GLN A 446 -13.88 -2.30 -17.82
CA GLN A 446 -13.93 -1.53 -16.56
C GLN A 446 -12.92 -2.07 -15.54
N GLY A 447 -12.70 -3.37 -15.55
CA GLY A 447 -11.78 -4.05 -14.67
C GLY A 447 -11.32 -5.39 -15.25
N ILE A 448 -10.23 -5.89 -14.68
CA ILE A 448 -9.59 -7.14 -15.11
C ILE A 448 -9.44 -8.05 -13.91
N LEU A 449 -9.86 -9.29 -14.05
CA LEU A 449 -9.77 -10.34 -13.05
C LEU A 449 -9.03 -11.54 -13.63
N THR A 450 -7.94 -11.95 -12.99
CA THR A 450 -7.19 -13.13 -13.40
C THR A 450 -7.12 -14.19 -12.31
N VAL A 451 -7.07 -15.44 -12.71
CA VAL A 451 -6.92 -16.58 -11.80
C VAL A 451 -5.48 -16.74 -11.37
N ARG A 452 -4.55 -16.52 -12.30
CA ARG A 452 -3.10 -16.63 -12.11
C ARG A 452 -2.43 -15.26 -12.19
N GLY A 453 -1.26 -15.16 -11.60
CA GLY A 453 -0.42 -13.98 -11.67
C GLY A 453 -0.31 -13.23 -10.35
N GLY A 454 0.83 -12.60 -10.17
CA GLY A 454 1.15 -11.75 -9.02
C GLY A 454 1.15 -10.27 -9.38
N MET A 455 1.70 -9.45 -8.50
CA MET A 455 1.80 -8.00 -8.68
C MET A 455 2.64 -7.58 -9.90
N THR A 456 3.46 -8.47 -10.39
CA THR A 456 4.35 -8.24 -11.53
C THR A 456 3.94 -8.98 -12.79
N SER A 457 2.77 -9.62 -12.78
CA SER A 457 2.20 -10.29 -13.97
C SER A 457 1.87 -9.27 -15.06
N HIS A 458 1.74 -9.74 -16.28
CA HIS A 458 1.34 -8.89 -17.41
C HIS A 458 0.05 -8.12 -17.14
N ALA A 459 -0.98 -8.80 -16.61
CA ALA A 459 -2.25 -8.16 -16.27
C ALA A 459 -2.07 -7.02 -15.25
N ALA A 460 -1.32 -7.26 -14.20
CA ALA A 460 -1.07 -6.27 -13.15
C ALA A 460 -0.30 -5.04 -13.68
N VAL A 461 0.77 -5.27 -14.40
CA VAL A 461 1.62 -4.18 -14.94
C VAL A 461 0.86 -3.33 -15.96
N VAL A 462 0.19 -3.96 -16.90
CA VAL A 462 -0.56 -3.25 -17.95
C VAL A 462 -1.76 -2.50 -17.36
N ALA A 463 -2.49 -3.13 -16.44
CA ALA A 463 -3.64 -2.49 -15.80
C ALA A 463 -3.22 -1.22 -15.01
N ARG A 464 -2.11 -1.29 -14.27
CA ARG A 464 -1.57 -0.11 -13.58
C ARG A 464 -1.18 1.00 -14.55
N GLY A 465 -0.56 0.65 -15.67
CA GLY A 465 -0.22 1.62 -16.71
C GLY A 465 -1.44 2.29 -17.32
N MET A 466 -2.53 1.58 -17.48
CA MET A 466 -3.80 2.09 -18.01
C MET A 466 -4.66 2.83 -16.97
N GLY A 467 -4.37 2.68 -15.68
CA GLY A 467 -5.23 3.13 -14.61
C GLY A 467 -6.53 2.32 -14.48
N THR A 468 -6.53 1.08 -14.93
CA THR A 468 -7.69 0.18 -14.90
C THR A 468 -7.63 -0.70 -13.66
N CYS A 469 -8.76 -0.87 -12.97
CA CYS A 469 -8.90 -1.76 -11.83
C CYS A 469 -8.49 -3.18 -12.20
N CYS A 470 -7.64 -3.81 -11.37
CA CYS A 470 -7.22 -5.19 -11.58
C CYS A 470 -7.12 -5.95 -10.27
N VAL A 471 -7.73 -7.14 -10.26
CA VAL A 471 -7.54 -8.15 -9.23
C VAL A 471 -6.88 -9.35 -9.89
N SER A 472 -5.69 -9.71 -9.48
CA SER A 472 -4.96 -10.84 -10.06
C SER A 472 -4.75 -11.96 -9.06
N GLY A 473 -4.51 -13.16 -9.57
CA GLY A 473 -4.15 -14.29 -8.72
C GLY A 473 -5.27 -14.82 -7.80
N CYS A 474 -6.51 -14.73 -8.19
CA CYS A 474 -7.62 -15.36 -7.46
C CYS A 474 -7.66 -16.87 -7.71
N GLY A 475 -6.86 -17.62 -6.97
CA GLY A 475 -6.73 -19.08 -7.13
C GLY A 475 -7.97 -19.89 -6.78
N ASP A 476 -8.95 -19.30 -6.09
CA ASP A 476 -10.21 -19.95 -5.76
C ASP A 476 -11.17 -20.08 -6.96
N ILE A 477 -10.90 -19.37 -8.04
CA ILE A 477 -11.68 -19.45 -9.27
C ILE A 477 -11.33 -20.73 -10.01
N VAL A 478 -12.35 -21.52 -10.38
CA VAL A 478 -12.22 -22.66 -11.28
C VAL A 478 -12.66 -22.19 -12.67
N MET A 479 -11.71 -22.00 -13.57
CA MET A 479 -11.93 -21.42 -14.89
C MET A 479 -12.20 -22.48 -15.96
N ASP A 480 -13.18 -22.22 -16.81
CA ASP A 480 -13.44 -22.94 -18.05
C ASP A 480 -13.58 -21.92 -19.20
N GLU A 481 -12.45 -21.52 -19.77
CA GLU A 481 -12.42 -20.48 -20.82
C GLU A 481 -13.15 -20.94 -22.11
N GLU A 482 -13.07 -22.22 -22.46
CA GLU A 482 -13.71 -22.74 -23.66
C GLU A 482 -15.23 -22.58 -23.62
N ASN A 483 -15.84 -22.89 -22.49
CA ASN A 483 -17.27 -22.78 -22.27
C ASN A 483 -17.72 -21.43 -21.72
N LYS A 484 -16.79 -20.47 -21.61
CA LYS A 484 -17.02 -19.10 -21.12
C LYS A 484 -17.78 -19.11 -19.79
N LYS A 485 -17.23 -19.78 -18.80
CA LYS A 485 -17.75 -19.84 -17.44
C LYS A 485 -16.66 -20.05 -16.42
N PHE A 486 -16.95 -19.66 -15.18
CA PHE A 486 -16.10 -19.97 -14.03
C PHE A 486 -16.96 -20.21 -12.80
N THR A 487 -16.40 -20.93 -11.82
CA THR A 487 -17.03 -21.16 -10.53
C THR A 487 -16.24 -20.45 -9.43
N LEU A 488 -16.96 -19.74 -8.55
CA LEU A 488 -16.38 -19.08 -7.39
C LEU A 488 -17.41 -19.11 -6.25
N ALA A 489 -16.96 -19.50 -5.04
CA ALA A 489 -17.81 -19.60 -3.86
C ALA A 489 -19.08 -20.44 -4.08
N GLY A 490 -18.98 -21.51 -4.86
CA GLY A 490 -20.08 -22.42 -5.15
C GLY A 490 -21.09 -21.95 -6.19
N LYS A 491 -20.87 -20.78 -6.78
CA LYS A 491 -21.73 -20.23 -7.84
C LYS A 491 -21.00 -20.26 -9.18
N GLU A 492 -21.75 -20.63 -10.24
CA GLU A 492 -21.25 -20.63 -11.61
C GLU A 492 -21.59 -19.30 -12.28
N TYR A 493 -20.58 -18.64 -12.86
CA TYR A 493 -20.69 -17.37 -13.58
C TYR A 493 -20.51 -17.61 -15.07
N HIS A 494 -21.43 -17.06 -15.85
CA HIS A 494 -21.44 -17.13 -17.31
C HIS A 494 -21.20 -15.75 -17.92
N GLU A 495 -20.89 -15.73 -19.21
CA GLU A 495 -20.78 -14.49 -19.96
C GLU A 495 -22.05 -13.64 -19.80
N GLY A 496 -21.88 -12.39 -19.42
CA GLY A 496 -22.98 -11.46 -19.19
C GLY A 496 -23.48 -11.37 -17.74
N ASP A 497 -23.05 -12.27 -16.85
CA ASP A 497 -23.36 -12.14 -15.42
C ASP A 497 -22.58 -10.97 -14.81
N TYR A 498 -23.19 -10.27 -13.84
CA TYR A 498 -22.53 -9.15 -13.20
C TYR A 498 -21.60 -9.58 -12.09
N ILE A 499 -20.44 -8.94 -12.05
CA ILE A 499 -19.45 -9.07 -10.99
C ILE A 499 -18.86 -7.71 -10.65
N SER A 500 -18.47 -7.51 -9.38
CA SER A 500 -17.78 -6.31 -8.92
C SER A 500 -16.45 -6.70 -8.31
N ILE A 501 -15.41 -5.95 -8.63
CA ILE A 501 -14.06 -6.19 -8.13
C ILE A 501 -13.46 -4.92 -7.54
N ASP A 502 -12.70 -5.09 -6.45
CA ASP A 502 -12.00 -4.01 -5.77
C ASP A 502 -10.49 -4.19 -5.96
N GLY A 503 -9.93 -3.39 -6.85
CA GLY A 503 -8.49 -3.44 -7.16
C GLY A 503 -7.59 -2.93 -6.05
N SER A 504 -8.13 -2.25 -5.04
CA SER A 504 -7.37 -1.78 -3.88
C SER A 504 -7.23 -2.86 -2.81
N THR A 505 -8.28 -3.65 -2.58
CA THR A 505 -8.30 -4.70 -1.56
C THR A 505 -8.06 -6.11 -2.12
N GLY A 506 -8.36 -6.32 -3.39
CA GLY A 506 -8.38 -7.65 -4.03
C GLY A 506 -9.69 -8.41 -3.85
N ASN A 507 -10.69 -7.81 -3.23
CA ASN A 507 -11.98 -8.45 -2.99
C ASN A 507 -12.83 -8.55 -4.26
N ILE A 508 -13.58 -9.65 -4.35
CA ILE A 508 -14.52 -9.93 -5.44
C ILE A 508 -15.91 -10.06 -4.84
N TYR A 509 -16.89 -9.44 -5.49
CA TYR A 509 -18.29 -9.41 -5.03
C TYR A 509 -19.24 -9.90 -6.11
N ASP A 510 -20.31 -10.57 -5.70
CA ASP A 510 -21.38 -10.98 -6.60
C ASP A 510 -22.27 -9.80 -6.99
N GLY A 511 -22.65 -9.72 -8.25
CA GLY A 511 -23.61 -8.74 -8.73
C GLY A 511 -23.08 -7.32 -8.86
N ILE A 512 -24.02 -6.37 -8.82
CA ILE A 512 -23.75 -4.94 -9.05
C ILE A 512 -23.52 -4.24 -7.72
N ILE A 513 -22.39 -3.58 -7.57
CA ILE A 513 -22.14 -2.61 -6.52
C ILE A 513 -21.88 -1.27 -7.21
N PRO A 514 -22.67 -0.22 -6.91
CA PRO A 514 -22.51 1.09 -7.56
C PRO A 514 -21.12 1.67 -7.35
N THR A 515 -20.58 2.33 -8.37
CA THR A 515 -19.29 3.01 -8.35
C THR A 515 -19.48 4.51 -8.54
N LYS A 516 -18.50 5.28 -8.04
CA LYS A 516 -18.40 6.74 -8.26
C LYS A 516 -17.11 7.02 -9.01
N ASP A 517 -17.16 7.92 -9.98
CA ASP A 517 -15.97 8.36 -10.72
C ASP A 517 -15.00 9.09 -9.79
N ALA A 518 -13.72 9.08 -10.17
CA ALA A 518 -12.68 9.81 -9.46
C ALA A 518 -12.98 11.30 -9.44
N THR A 519 -13.00 11.90 -8.24
CA THR A 519 -13.20 13.33 -8.06
C THR A 519 -11.92 13.96 -7.54
N ILE A 520 -11.30 14.83 -8.34
CA ILE A 520 -10.12 15.59 -7.95
C ILE A 520 -10.59 16.99 -7.52
N ALA A 521 -10.44 17.29 -6.21
CA ALA A 521 -10.79 18.59 -5.66
C ALA A 521 -9.69 19.63 -5.92
N GLY A 522 -10.01 20.92 -5.72
CA GLY A 522 -9.04 22.02 -5.88
C GLY A 522 -7.83 21.93 -4.96
N GLU A 523 -7.99 21.30 -3.80
CA GLU A 523 -6.90 21.03 -2.84
C GLU A 523 -5.79 20.16 -3.44
N PHE A 524 -6.13 19.23 -4.31
CA PHE A 524 -5.14 18.43 -5.04
C PHE A 524 -4.16 19.31 -5.81
N GLY A 525 -4.68 20.28 -6.55
CA GLY A 525 -3.85 21.23 -7.32
C GLY A 525 -2.95 22.08 -6.43
N ARG A 526 -3.45 22.52 -5.28
CA ARG A 526 -2.67 23.28 -4.30
C ARG A 526 -1.51 22.47 -3.74
N ILE A 527 -1.79 21.24 -3.30
CA ILE A 527 -0.78 20.33 -2.73
C ILE A 527 0.28 20.00 -3.77
N MET A 528 -0.11 19.69 -5.00
CA MET A 528 0.82 19.38 -6.07
C MET A 528 1.67 20.60 -6.48
N GLY A 529 1.09 21.78 -6.44
CA GLY A 529 1.84 23.01 -6.67
C GLY A 529 2.92 23.25 -5.61
N TRP A 530 2.59 22.99 -4.35
CA TRP A 530 3.58 23.07 -3.28
C TRP A 530 4.65 21.97 -3.43
N ALA A 531 4.25 20.75 -3.78
CA ALA A 531 5.20 19.65 -4.01
C ALA A 531 6.21 20.02 -5.10
N ASP A 532 5.75 20.56 -6.22
CA ASP A 532 6.64 20.97 -7.32
C ASP A 532 7.62 22.07 -6.89
N LYS A 533 7.24 22.91 -5.96
CA LYS A 533 8.10 23.97 -5.41
C LYS A 533 9.27 23.43 -4.60
N PHE A 534 9.10 22.32 -3.90
CA PHE A 534 10.11 21.76 -2.99
C PHE A 534 10.93 20.62 -3.59
N ARG A 535 10.40 19.87 -4.53
CA ARG A 535 11.13 18.73 -5.11
C ARG A 535 12.33 19.16 -5.95
N LYS A 536 13.36 18.32 -5.89
CA LYS A 536 14.55 18.45 -6.77
C LYS A 536 14.49 17.47 -7.93
N LEU A 537 14.05 16.24 -7.66
CA LEU A 537 13.84 15.23 -8.70
C LEU A 537 12.77 15.69 -9.68
N LYS A 538 13.07 15.54 -10.95
CA LYS A 538 12.07 15.64 -12.01
C LYS A 538 11.29 14.33 -12.03
N VAL A 539 10.05 14.39 -12.49
CA VAL A 539 9.19 13.22 -12.59
C VAL A 539 8.78 13.03 -14.05
N ARG A 540 9.22 11.92 -14.61
CA ARG A 540 8.87 11.48 -15.96
C ARG A 540 7.91 10.31 -15.88
N THR A 541 7.40 9.86 -17.00
CA THR A 541 6.48 8.73 -17.10
C THR A 541 7.04 7.62 -17.99
N ASN A 542 6.59 6.40 -17.69
CA ASN A 542 6.75 5.25 -18.58
C ASN A 542 5.48 5.21 -19.45
N ALA A 543 5.60 5.51 -20.72
CA ALA A 543 4.46 5.57 -21.64
C ALA A 543 4.86 5.08 -23.01
N ASP A 544 4.05 4.19 -23.56
CA ASP A 544 4.28 3.56 -24.86
C ASP A 544 3.25 4.00 -25.91
N THR A 545 2.17 4.67 -25.47
CA THR A 545 1.08 5.13 -26.32
C THR A 545 0.86 6.64 -26.18
N PRO A 546 0.35 7.32 -27.21
CA PRO A 546 0.01 8.74 -27.12
C PRO A 546 -1.03 9.04 -26.02
N ALA A 547 -2.00 8.17 -25.81
CA ALA A 547 -3.02 8.32 -24.78
C ALA A 547 -2.40 8.32 -23.36
N ASP A 548 -1.52 7.36 -23.09
CA ASP A 548 -0.81 7.27 -21.81
C ASP A 548 0.09 8.48 -21.59
N ALA A 549 0.82 8.90 -22.62
CA ALA A 549 1.67 10.07 -22.57
C ALA A 549 0.88 11.34 -22.27
N LYS A 550 -0.26 11.52 -22.91
CA LYS A 550 -1.15 12.65 -22.69
C LYS A 550 -1.70 12.65 -21.27
N LYS A 551 -2.17 11.51 -20.78
CA LYS A 551 -2.68 11.36 -19.40
C LYS A 551 -1.60 11.71 -18.38
N ALA A 552 -0.39 11.19 -18.57
CA ALA A 552 0.73 11.48 -17.70
C ALA A 552 1.09 12.98 -17.70
N ARG A 553 1.07 13.62 -18.88
CA ARG A 553 1.32 15.05 -18.99
C ARG A 553 0.27 15.87 -18.24
N GLU A 554 -0.99 15.50 -18.33
CA GLU A 554 -2.08 16.13 -17.58
C GLU A 554 -1.86 15.98 -16.06
N LEU A 555 -1.30 14.86 -15.61
CA LEU A 555 -0.96 14.60 -14.22
C LEU A 555 0.37 15.22 -13.77
N GLY A 556 1.07 15.92 -14.66
CA GLY A 556 2.26 16.70 -14.34
C GLY A 556 3.59 16.06 -14.70
N ALA A 557 3.61 15.04 -15.56
CA ALA A 557 4.86 14.47 -16.07
C ALA A 557 5.68 15.49 -16.86
N GLU A 558 6.99 15.51 -16.63
CA GLU A 558 7.93 16.43 -17.25
C GLU A 558 8.70 15.82 -18.42
N GLY A 559 8.31 14.63 -18.83
CA GLY A 559 8.91 13.90 -19.94
C GLY A 559 8.52 12.44 -19.92
N ILE A 560 9.02 11.69 -20.89
CA ILE A 560 8.98 10.23 -20.89
C ILE A 560 10.38 9.74 -20.51
N GLY A 561 10.46 8.94 -19.43
CA GLY A 561 11.70 8.31 -19.01
C GLY A 561 11.89 6.93 -19.62
N LEU A 562 10.82 6.30 -20.08
CA LEU A 562 10.85 5.01 -20.76
C LEU A 562 9.69 4.90 -21.75
N CYS A 563 10.02 4.76 -23.02
CA CYS A 563 9.12 4.31 -24.06
C CYS A 563 9.64 2.95 -24.55
N ARG A 564 8.85 1.91 -24.35
CA ARG A 564 9.16 0.53 -24.75
C ARG A 564 8.65 0.31 -26.16
N THR A 565 9.55 0.30 -27.14
CA THR A 565 9.16 0.22 -28.55
C THR A 565 8.53 -1.11 -28.95
N GLU A 566 8.82 -2.19 -28.23
CA GLU A 566 8.22 -3.52 -28.47
C GLU A 566 6.70 -3.52 -28.35
N HIS A 567 6.13 -2.70 -27.48
CA HIS A 567 4.68 -2.62 -27.29
C HIS A 567 3.93 -2.02 -28.49
N MET A 568 4.66 -1.40 -29.40
CA MET A 568 4.09 -0.79 -30.62
C MET A 568 3.84 -1.80 -31.73
N PHE A 569 4.32 -3.04 -31.59
CA PHE A 569 4.30 -4.03 -32.68
C PHE A 569 3.16 -5.04 -32.62
N PHE A 570 2.40 -5.08 -31.54
CA PHE A 570 1.37 -6.12 -31.33
C PHE A 570 0.05 -5.88 -32.08
N GLU A 571 -0.18 -4.70 -32.64
CA GLU A 571 -1.38 -4.44 -33.44
C GLU A 571 -1.34 -5.28 -34.72
N GLU A 572 -2.51 -5.73 -35.18
CA GLU A 572 -2.66 -6.70 -36.27
C GLU A 572 -1.93 -6.29 -37.57
N ASP A 573 -2.02 -5.02 -37.94
CA ASP A 573 -1.40 -4.48 -39.16
C ASP A 573 0.13 -4.38 -39.06
N ARG A 574 0.67 -4.35 -37.86
CA ARG A 574 2.11 -4.18 -37.60
C ARG A 574 2.81 -5.51 -37.31
N ILE A 575 2.15 -6.40 -36.60
CA ILE A 575 2.76 -7.66 -36.14
C ILE A 575 3.15 -8.55 -37.34
N ALA A 576 2.37 -8.53 -38.40
CA ALA A 576 2.66 -9.28 -39.62
C ALA A 576 4.02 -8.89 -40.22
N ALA A 577 4.28 -7.60 -40.37
CA ALA A 577 5.56 -7.09 -40.90
C ALA A 577 6.72 -7.38 -39.94
N PHE A 578 6.48 -7.27 -38.64
CA PHE A 578 7.48 -7.58 -37.63
C PHE A 578 7.87 -9.05 -37.64
N ARG A 579 6.90 -9.96 -37.77
CA ARG A 579 7.11 -11.42 -37.95
C ARG A 579 7.86 -11.75 -39.24
N GLU A 580 7.60 -11.01 -40.31
CA GLU A 580 8.37 -11.14 -41.56
C GLU A 580 9.84 -10.78 -41.34
N MET A 581 10.10 -9.75 -40.61
CA MET A 581 11.45 -9.31 -40.25
C MET A 581 12.18 -10.40 -39.44
N ILE A 582 11.51 -10.94 -38.43
CA ILE A 582 12.08 -11.99 -37.55
C ILE A 582 12.44 -13.26 -38.37
N CYS A 583 11.57 -13.68 -39.28
CA CYS A 583 11.73 -14.87 -40.09
C CYS A 583 12.52 -14.65 -41.39
N SER A 584 13.17 -13.52 -41.56
CA SER A 584 14.01 -13.23 -42.72
C SER A 584 15.31 -14.03 -42.68
N ASP A 585 15.72 -14.56 -43.81
CA ASP A 585 16.97 -15.32 -44.00
C ASP A 585 18.14 -14.44 -44.39
N THR A 586 17.88 -13.30 -45.05
CA THR A 586 18.90 -12.38 -45.56
C THR A 586 18.73 -10.96 -45.01
N VAL A 587 19.81 -10.21 -45.08
CA VAL A 587 19.78 -8.79 -44.69
C VAL A 587 18.79 -8.02 -45.55
N GLU A 588 18.73 -8.30 -46.84
CA GLU A 588 17.85 -7.63 -47.81
C GLU A 588 16.37 -7.88 -47.48
N GLU A 589 16.02 -9.13 -47.14
CA GLU A 589 14.64 -9.50 -46.70
C GLU A 589 14.29 -8.76 -45.39
N ARG A 590 15.24 -8.68 -44.48
CA ARG A 590 15.06 -8.02 -43.19
C ARG A 590 14.84 -6.52 -43.38
N GLU A 591 15.69 -5.90 -44.19
CA GLU A 591 15.56 -4.48 -44.51
C GLU A 591 14.23 -4.17 -45.18
N ALA A 592 13.77 -5.01 -46.09
CA ALA A 592 12.47 -4.86 -46.75
C ALA A 592 11.30 -4.92 -45.77
N ALA A 593 11.35 -5.82 -44.80
CA ALA A 593 10.33 -5.92 -43.75
C ALA A 593 10.38 -4.71 -42.81
N LEU A 594 11.57 -4.24 -42.46
CA LEU A 594 11.77 -3.06 -41.60
C LEU A 594 11.27 -1.78 -42.28
N GLU A 595 11.39 -1.64 -43.61
CA GLU A 595 10.84 -0.50 -44.36
C GLU A 595 9.31 -0.43 -44.25
N LYS A 596 8.62 -1.56 -44.07
CA LYS A 596 7.19 -1.59 -43.81
C LYS A 596 6.83 -1.14 -42.39
N ILE A 597 7.72 -1.35 -41.43
CA ILE A 597 7.52 -1.00 -40.00
C ILE A 597 7.84 0.46 -39.75
N LEU A 598 8.84 1.02 -40.44
CA LEU A 598 9.34 2.35 -40.20
C LEU A 598 8.27 3.46 -40.16
N PRO A 599 7.30 3.54 -41.09
CA PRO A 599 6.26 4.54 -41.03
C PRO A 599 5.37 4.45 -39.78
N TYR A 600 5.08 3.24 -39.31
CA TYR A 600 4.29 3.04 -38.09
C TYR A 600 5.02 3.57 -36.85
N GLN A 601 6.28 3.19 -36.69
CA GLN A 601 7.11 3.68 -35.58
C GLN A 601 7.31 5.18 -35.62
N GLN A 602 7.61 5.72 -36.77
CA GLN A 602 7.77 7.17 -36.94
C GLN A 602 6.48 7.91 -36.56
N GLY A 603 5.34 7.44 -37.01
CA GLY A 603 4.04 8.03 -36.67
C GLY A 603 3.74 7.96 -35.17
N ASP A 604 4.06 6.84 -34.51
CA ASP A 604 3.89 6.68 -33.08
C ASP A 604 4.78 7.67 -32.31
N PHE A 605 6.03 7.82 -32.70
CA PHE A 605 6.95 8.74 -32.05
C PHE A 605 6.53 10.20 -32.24
N GLU A 606 6.04 10.56 -33.44
CA GLU A 606 5.49 11.90 -33.69
C GLU A 606 4.37 12.24 -32.70
N LYS A 607 3.44 11.30 -32.49
CA LYS A 607 2.33 11.49 -31.56
C LYS A 607 2.80 11.59 -30.10
N LEU A 608 3.82 10.82 -29.71
CA LEU A 608 4.41 10.91 -28.37
C LEU A 608 5.09 12.26 -28.14
N TYR A 609 5.88 12.76 -29.12
CA TYR A 609 6.50 14.07 -29.01
C TYR A 609 5.46 15.19 -28.90
N GLU A 610 4.39 15.10 -29.67
CA GLU A 610 3.28 16.07 -29.61
C GLU A 610 2.58 16.04 -28.24
N ALA A 611 2.33 14.86 -27.70
CA ALA A 611 1.68 14.70 -26.40
C ALA A 611 2.52 15.29 -25.26
N LEU A 612 3.83 15.25 -25.37
CA LEU A 612 4.74 15.77 -24.35
C LEU A 612 5.12 17.25 -24.52
N GLU A 613 4.62 17.90 -25.57
CA GLU A 613 4.74 19.36 -25.77
C GLU A 613 6.18 19.87 -25.68
N GLY A 614 7.14 19.12 -26.22
CA GLY A 614 8.54 19.48 -26.21
C GLY A 614 9.35 19.03 -25.00
N CYS A 615 8.73 18.34 -24.06
CA CYS A 615 9.44 17.72 -22.94
C CYS A 615 10.33 16.57 -23.43
N PRO A 616 11.39 16.22 -22.69
CA PRO A 616 12.27 15.11 -23.06
C PRO A 616 11.52 13.78 -23.20
N VAL A 617 11.90 13.01 -24.22
CA VAL A 617 11.34 11.66 -24.45
C VAL A 617 12.49 10.69 -24.65
N THR A 618 12.61 9.75 -23.73
CA THR A 618 13.59 8.65 -23.80
C THR A 618 12.96 7.46 -24.47
N ILE A 619 13.49 7.09 -25.61
CA ILE A 619 13.01 5.94 -26.41
C ILE A 619 14.00 4.80 -26.28
N ARG A 620 13.54 3.70 -25.71
CA ARG A 620 14.32 2.47 -25.60
C ARG A 620 14.17 1.64 -26.86
N PHE A 621 15.28 1.23 -27.45
CA PHE A 621 15.28 0.34 -28.59
C PHE A 621 14.77 -1.05 -28.18
N LEU A 622 14.43 -1.85 -29.17
CA LEU A 622 13.86 -3.18 -29.02
C LEU A 622 14.65 -4.01 -27.98
N ASP A 623 13.96 -4.48 -26.94
CA ASP A 623 14.56 -5.19 -25.81
C ASP A 623 14.27 -6.69 -25.74
N PRO A 624 12.99 -7.15 -25.88
CA PRO A 624 12.69 -8.57 -25.71
C PRO A 624 13.29 -9.47 -26.79
N PRO A 625 13.50 -10.78 -26.47
CA PRO A 625 13.92 -11.75 -27.46
C PRO A 625 12.88 -11.90 -28.57
N LEU A 626 13.34 -12.21 -29.78
CA LEU A 626 12.47 -12.29 -30.95
C LEU A 626 11.40 -13.38 -30.86
N HIS A 627 11.65 -14.45 -30.09
CA HIS A 627 10.66 -15.52 -29.94
C HIS A 627 9.35 -15.07 -29.31
N GLU A 628 9.33 -13.95 -28.58
CA GLU A 628 8.10 -13.42 -27.98
C GLU A 628 7.09 -12.89 -29.00
N PHE A 629 7.53 -12.60 -30.20
CA PHE A 629 6.70 -12.01 -31.26
C PHE A 629 6.25 -13.02 -32.32
N VAL A 630 6.79 -14.23 -32.31
CA VAL A 630 6.47 -15.22 -33.33
C VAL A 630 5.08 -15.84 -33.12
N PRO A 631 4.40 -16.23 -34.20
CA PRO A 631 3.07 -16.82 -34.08
C PRO A 631 3.12 -18.21 -33.43
N THR A 632 2.08 -18.54 -32.65
CA THR A 632 1.91 -19.85 -32.03
C THR A 632 0.79 -20.65 -32.71
N GLU A 633 -0.19 -19.96 -33.31
CA GLU A 633 -1.33 -20.56 -33.97
C GLU A 633 -0.99 -20.99 -35.40
N GLU A 634 -1.46 -22.19 -35.79
CA GLU A 634 -1.22 -22.73 -37.14
C GLU A 634 -1.66 -21.80 -38.26
N GLU A 635 -2.80 -21.14 -38.12
CA GLU A 635 -3.31 -20.19 -39.09
C GLU A 635 -2.40 -19.02 -39.33
N ASP A 636 -1.85 -18.44 -38.23
CA ASP A 636 -0.92 -17.32 -38.31
C ASP A 636 0.43 -17.75 -38.92
N ILE A 637 0.88 -18.96 -38.60
CA ILE A 637 2.11 -19.53 -39.18
C ILE A 637 1.93 -19.69 -40.69
N LYS A 638 0.77 -20.15 -41.12
CA LYS A 638 0.45 -20.34 -42.55
C LYS A 638 0.41 -18.99 -43.28
N LYS A 639 -0.21 -17.99 -42.71
CA LYS A 639 -0.22 -16.62 -43.28
C LYS A 639 1.16 -16.06 -43.45
N LEU A 640 2.03 -16.25 -42.45
CA LEU A 640 3.42 -15.80 -42.49
C LEU A 640 4.22 -16.55 -43.57
N ALA A 641 4.04 -17.87 -43.68
CA ALA A 641 4.67 -18.70 -44.69
C ALA A 641 4.28 -18.23 -46.11
N ASP A 642 3.00 -18.00 -46.34
CA ASP A 642 2.48 -17.50 -47.63
C ASP A 642 3.05 -16.11 -47.98
N ALA A 643 3.10 -15.21 -47.00
CA ALA A 643 3.65 -13.84 -47.17
C ALA A 643 5.13 -13.85 -47.57
N GLN A 644 5.91 -14.80 -47.04
CA GLN A 644 7.34 -14.89 -47.32
C GLN A 644 7.74 -15.86 -48.43
N GLY A 645 6.76 -16.59 -49.02
CA GLY A 645 7.07 -17.62 -50.03
C GLY A 645 7.84 -18.81 -49.47
N LYS A 646 7.65 -19.11 -48.17
CA LYS A 646 8.28 -20.21 -47.47
C LYS A 646 7.25 -21.28 -47.11
N SER A 647 7.72 -22.50 -46.83
CA SER A 647 6.83 -23.56 -46.35
C SER A 647 6.50 -23.36 -44.87
N VAL A 648 5.40 -23.93 -44.42
CA VAL A 648 5.01 -23.92 -43.00
C VAL A 648 6.10 -24.58 -42.15
N GLU A 649 6.70 -25.65 -42.64
CA GLU A 649 7.81 -26.37 -41.97
C GLU A 649 9.05 -25.48 -41.82
N GLN A 650 9.38 -24.64 -42.82
CA GLN A 650 10.49 -23.69 -42.72
C GLN A 650 10.22 -22.64 -41.66
N ILE A 651 9.01 -22.09 -41.59
CA ILE A 651 8.62 -21.12 -40.59
C ILE A 651 8.67 -21.76 -39.19
N LYS A 652 8.15 -22.94 -39.00
CA LYS A 652 8.21 -23.69 -37.74
C LYS A 652 9.65 -23.97 -37.30
N ALA A 653 10.53 -24.28 -38.24
CA ALA A 653 11.95 -24.49 -37.94
C ALA A 653 12.64 -23.21 -37.48
N ILE A 654 12.33 -22.05 -38.07
CA ILE A 654 12.83 -20.74 -37.67
C ILE A 654 12.34 -20.39 -36.23
N ILE A 655 11.04 -20.59 -35.99
CA ILE A 655 10.44 -20.33 -34.66
C ILE A 655 11.11 -21.21 -33.59
N ALA A 656 11.31 -22.52 -33.90
CA ALA A 656 11.97 -23.43 -32.97
C ALA A 656 13.42 -23.03 -32.70
N SER A 657 14.12 -22.48 -33.69
CA SER A 657 15.52 -22.03 -33.55
C SER A 657 15.64 -20.78 -32.62
N LEU A 658 14.56 -20.02 -32.47
CA LEU A 658 14.52 -18.81 -31.64
C LEU A 658 14.20 -19.11 -30.16
N HIS A 659 13.76 -20.32 -29.86
CA HIS A 659 13.46 -20.70 -28.48
C HIS A 659 14.70 -20.64 -27.60
N GLU A 660 14.57 -19.99 -26.46
CA GLU A 660 15.64 -19.81 -25.46
C GLU A 660 15.28 -20.48 -24.15
N PHE A 661 16.24 -21.14 -23.50
CA PHE A 661 16.07 -21.78 -22.20
C PHE A 661 15.94 -20.72 -21.09
N ASN A 662 16.66 -19.61 -21.23
CA ASN A 662 16.62 -18.49 -20.29
C ASN A 662 16.52 -17.16 -21.05
N PRO A 663 15.33 -16.75 -21.44
CA PRO A 663 15.13 -15.56 -22.25
C PRO A 663 15.67 -14.28 -21.64
N MET A 664 15.61 -14.15 -20.30
CA MET A 664 16.13 -12.98 -19.61
C MET A 664 17.62 -12.77 -19.84
N MET A 665 18.39 -13.84 -19.97
CA MET A 665 19.84 -13.83 -20.17
C MET A 665 20.25 -14.14 -21.61
N GLY A 666 19.31 -14.15 -22.54
CA GLY A 666 19.51 -14.63 -23.89
C GLY A 666 19.76 -13.53 -24.92
N HIS A 667 19.33 -13.82 -26.13
CA HIS A 667 19.53 -12.96 -27.32
C HIS A 667 18.47 -11.87 -27.36
N ARG A 668 18.71 -10.79 -26.69
CA ARG A 668 17.79 -9.64 -26.57
C ARG A 668 18.54 -8.32 -26.42
N GLY A 669 17.83 -7.22 -26.48
CA GLY A 669 18.34 -5.87 -26.25
C GLY A 669 19.50 -5.50 -27.15
N LEU A 670 20.54 -4.97 -26.59
CA LEU A 670 21.77 -4.58 -27.31
C LEU A 670 22.33 -5.73 -28.16
N ARG A 671 22.23 -6.96 -27.70
CA ARG A 671 22.73 -8.16 -28.39
C ARG A 671 22.02 -8.35 -29.72
N LEU A 672 20.71 -8.04 -29.80
CA LEU A 672 19.98 -8.02 -31.08
C LEU A 672 20.50 -6.93 -32.01
N ALA A 673 20.81 -5.75 -31.47
CA ALA A 673 21.35 -4.64 -32.26
C ALA A 673 22.74 -4.94 -32.80
N VAL A 674 23.54 -5.74 -32.12
CA VAL A 674 24.84 -6.22 -32.62
C VAL A 674 24.65 -7.24 -33.74
N THR A 675 23.75 -8.21 -33.53
CA THR A 675 23.51 -9.30 -34.50
C THR A 675 22.73 -8.81 -35.74
N TYR A 676 21.74 -7.95 -35.49
CA TYR A 676 20.87 -7.41 -36.54
C TYR A 676 20.85 -5.87 -36.50
N PRO A 677 21.97 -5.22 -36.90
CA PRO A 677 22.10 -3.77 -36.79
C PRO A 677 21.06 -2.98 -37.62
N GLU A 678 20.44 -3.64 -38.58
CA GLU A 678 19.36 -3.05 -39.40
C GLU A 678 18.18 -2.59 -38.56
N ILE A 679 17.88 -3.32 -37.46
CA ILE A 679 16.79 -2.97 -36.52
C ILE A 679 17.12 -1.62 -35.87
N ALA A 680 18.34 -1.46 -35.34
CA ALA A 680 18.78 -0.22 -34.71
C ALA A 680 18.81 0.95 -35.70
N LYS A 681 19.21 0.70 -36.97
CA LYS A 681 19.17 1.72 -38.02
C LYS A 681 17.74 2.18 -38.29
N MET A 682 16.80 1.24 -38.41
CA MET A 682 15.39 1.56 -38.64
C MET A 682 14.82 2.39 -37.49
N GLN A 683 15.04 1.96 -36.26
CA GLN A 683 14.53 2.68 -35.08
C GLN A 683 15.13 4.07 -34.95
N THR A 684 16.41 4.22 -35.23
CA THR A 684 17.07 5.53 -35.27
C THR A 684 16.45 6.47 -36.30
N LYS A 685 16.22 5.96 -37.50
CA LYS A 685 15.55 6.75 -38.57
C LYS A 685 14.15 7.19 -38.12
N ALA A 686 13.37 6.28 -37.53
CA ALA A 686 12.04 6.58 -37.04
C ALA A 686 12.04 7.69 -35.96
N VAL A 687 12.94 7.59 -34.99
CA VAL A 687 13.08 8.57 -33.90
C VAL A 687 13.47 9.95 -34.47
N ILE A 688 14.50 10.02 -35.25
CA ILE A 688 15.04 11.29 -35.77
C ILE A 688 14.07 11.96 -36.73
N ARG A 689 13.49 11.20 -37.67
CA ARG A 689 12.50 11.74 -38.60
C ARG A 689 11.28 12.29 -37.89
N ALA A 690 10.78 11.56 -36.91
CA ALA A 690 9.64 11.98 -36.08
C ALA A 690 9.96 13.27 -35.34
N ALA A 691 11.11 13.35 -34.71
CA ALA A 691 11.55 14.53 -33.96
C ALA A 691 11.68 15.76 -34.85
N ILE A 692 12.27 15.59 -36.01
CA ILE A 692 12.42 16.68 -36.98
C ILE A 692 11.07 17.17 -37.47
N ASN A 693 10.14 16.27 -37.80
CA ASN A 693 8.79 16.64 -38.25
C ASN A 693 8.02 17.41 -37.20
N VAL A 694 8.07 16.96 -35.94
CA VAL A 694 7.39 17.63 -34.83
C VAL A 694 8.04 19.00 -34.54
N GLN A 695 9.37 19.11 -34.59
CA GLN A 695 10.06 20.38 -34.39
C GLN A 695 9.68 21.40 -35.47
N LYS A 696 9.51 20.96 -36.69
CA LYS A 696 9.06 21.85 -37.79
C LYS A 696 7.64 22.33 -37.57
N ALA A 697 6.75 21.44 -37.11
CA ALA A 697 5.35 21.77 -36.82
C ALA A 697 5.19 22.66 -35.60
N HIS A 698 6.12 22.59 -34.65
CA HIS A 698 6.10 23.32 -33.39
C HIS A 698 7.44 24.00 -33.11
N PRO A 699 7.74 25.12 -33.81
CA PRO A 699 9.03 25.85 -33.64
C PRO A 699 9.23 26.42 -32.24
N GLU A 700 8.16 26.59 -31.47
CA GLU A 700 8.17 27.07 -30.09
C GLU A 700 8.71 26.04 -29.10
N TRP A 701 8.75 24.75 -29.45
CA TRP A 701 9.31 23.70 -28.63
C TRP A 701 10.79 23.47 -28.93
N THR A 702 11.49 22.83 -27.99
CA THR A 702 12.81 22.27 -28.22
C THR A 702 12.70 20.75 -28.12
N VAL A 703 12.58 20.09 -29.26
CA VAL A 703 12.50 18.63 -29.32
C VAL A 703 13.92 18.07 -29.38
N ALA A 704 14.30 17.31 -28.34
CA ALA A 704 15.63 16.71 -28.23
C ALA A 704 15.46 15.21 -27.91
N PRO A 705 15.57 14.32 -28.90
CA PRO A 705 15.45 12.90 -28.70
C PRO A 705 16.50 12.33 -27.74
N GLU A 706 16.11 11.45 -26.87
CA GLU A 706 17.01 10.65 -26.04
C GLU A 706 16.84 9.19 -26.45
N ILE A 707 17.89 8.62 -27.06
CA ILE A 707 17.90 7.22 -27.52
C ILE A 707 18.59 6.38 -26.47
N MET A 708 17.88 5.37 -25.98
CA MET A 708 18.37 4.48 -24.94
C MET A 708 18.60 3.06 -25.47
N ILE A 709 19.83 2.59 -25.34
CA ILE A 709 20.22 1.25 -25.75
C ILE A 709 20.11 0.36 -24.50
N PRO A 710 19.23 -0.67 -24.51
CA PRO A 710 19.04 -1.53 -23.35
C PRO A 710 20.12 -2.61 -23.24
N LEU A 711 20.28 -3.18 -22.03
CA LEU A 711 21.04 -4.39 -21.76
C LEU A 711 22.56 -4.28 -22.05
N SER A 712 23.16 -3.12 -21.87
CA SER A 712 24.60 -2.99 -22.01
C SER A 712 25.33 -3.59 -20.81
N CYS A 713 26.44 -4.27 -21.07
CA CYS A 713 27.31 -4.78 -20.01
C CYS A 713 28.79 -4.44 -20.24
N ASP A 714 29.16 -4.03 -21.44
CA ASP A 714 30.53 -3.67 -21.83
C ASP A 714 30.56 -2.39 -22.66
N ALA A 715 31.48 -1.50 -22.36
CA ALA A 715 31.63 -0.24 -23.08
C ALA A 715 31.87 -0.44 -24.57
N LYS A 716 32.57 -1.50 -24.96
CA LYS A 716 32.87 -1.77 -26.37
C LYS A 716 31.63 -2.18 -27.16
N GLU A 717 30.76 -3.01 -26.58
CA GLU A 717 29.51 -3.37 -27.25
C GLU A 717 28.57 -2.18 -27.38
N LEU A 718 28.52 -1.33 -26.35
CA LEU A 718 27.75 -0.10 -26.40
C LEU A 718 28.28 0.84 -27.49
N LYS A 719 29.60 1.02 -27.58
CA LYS A 719 30.24 1.82 -28.60
C LYS A 719 29.92 1.31 -30.01
N TYR A 720 29.94 -0.02 -30.20
CA TYR A 720 29.62 -0.63 -31.49
C TYR A 720 28.20 -0.24 -31.95
N VAL A 721 27.22 -0.38 -31.11
CA VAL A 721 25.83 -0.03 -31.44
C VAL A 721 25.65 1.48 -31.51
N LYS A 722 26.25 2.24 -30.61
CA LYS A 722 26.18 3.71 -30.63
C LYS A 722 26.75 4.28 -31.92
N ASP A 723 27.87 3.78 -32.41
CA ASP A 723 28.48 4.27 -33.67
C ASP A 723 27.51 4.10 -34.86
N ILE A 724 26.77 2.98 -34.89
CA ILE A 724 25.73 2.75 -35.92
C ILE A 724 24.58 3.75 -35.74
N VAL A 725 24.12 3.97 -34.53
CA VAL A 725 23.01 4.91 -34.21
C VAL A 725 23.41 6.33 -34.57
N VAL A 726 24.60 6.76 -34.19
CA VAL A 726 25.12 8.12 -34.47
C VAL A 726 25.27 8.34 -35.96
N ALA A 727 25.88 7.40 -36.68
CA ALA A 727 26.03 7.50 -38.14
C ALA A 727 24.68 7.63 -38.85
N THR A 728 23.69 6.83 -38.43
CA THR A 728 22.34 6.88 -38.99
C THR A 728 21.62 8.18 -38.65
N ALA A 729 21.69 8.62 -37.40
CA ALA A 729 21.05 9.86 -36.93
C ALA A 729 21.65 11.09 -37.63
N ASP A 730 22.98 11.17 -37.72
CA ASP A 730 23.67 12.31 -38.37
C ASP A 730 23.35 12.38 -39.86
N ALA A 731 23.27 11.24 -40.53
CA ALA A 731 22.88 11.19 -41.95
C ALA A 731 21.44 11.66 -42.16
N GLU A 732 20.51 11.28 -41.31
CA GLU A 732 19.11 11.73 -41.39
C GLU A 732 18.96 13.23 -41.09
N ILE A 733 19.70 13.75 -40.14
CA ILE A 733 19.71 15.18 -39.78
C ILE A 733 20.28 15.98 -40.95
N ALA A 734 21.39 15.56 -41.55
CA ALA A 734 22.01 16.20 -42.69
C ALA A 734 21.08 16.18 -43.92
N ALA A 735 20.43 15.05 -44.21
CA ALA A 735 19.48 14.90 -45.30
C ALA A 735 18.27 15.81 -45.16
N ALA A 736 17.85 16.10 -43.97
CA ALA A 736 16.72 17.02 -43.67
C ALA A 736 17.17 18.49 -43.57
N GLY A 737 18.47 18.80 -43.65
CA GLY A 737 18.98 20.13 -43.43
C GLY A 737 18.68 20.70 -42.07
N SER A 738 18.59 19.85 -41.07
CA SER A 738 18.23 20.20 -39.68
C SER A 738 19.46 20.36 -38.79
N ASP A 739 19.32 21.11 -37.74
CA ASP A 739 20.30 21.25 -36.65
C ASP A 739 19.89 20.49 -35.37
N MET A 740 19.01 19.48 -35.52
CA MET A 740 18.49 18.65 -34.42
C MET A 740 19.60 18.12 -33.54
N LYS A 741 19.41 18.28 -32.24
CA LYS A 741 20.28 17.70 -31.22
C LYS A 741 19.62 16.46 -30.61
N TYR A 742 20.42 15.45 -30.29
CA TYR A 742 19.95 14.21 -29.67
C TYR A 742 21.01 13.68 -28.74
N GLU A 743 20.60 12.79 -27.84
CA GLU A 743 21.51 12.08 -26.93
C GLU A 743 21.35 10.57 -27.09
N VAL A 744 22.47 9.87 -26.91
CA VAL A 744 22.50 8.41 -26.87
C VAL A 744 23.00 7.97 -25.51
N GLY A 745 22.18 7.23 -24.80
CA GLY A 745 22.50 6.70 -23.49
C GLY A 745 22.18 5.23 -23.39
N THR A 746 22.27 4.70 -22.19
CA THR A 746 22.02 3.29 -21.96
C THR A 746 21.22 3.02 -20.69
N MET A 747 20.58 1.86 -20.66
CA MET A 747 19.94 1.34 -19.47
C MET A 747 20.97 0.56 -18.66
N ILE A 748 21.15 0.95 -17.39
CA ILE A 748 21.97 0.20 -16.45
C ILE A 748 21.06 -0.80 -15.75
N GLU A 749 21.15 -2.04 -16.17
CA GLU A 749 20.28 -3.12 -15.69
C GLU A 749 21.01 -4.46 -15.48
N ILE A 750 22.28 -4.49 -15.88
CA ILE A 750 23.16 -5.63 -15.62
C ILE A 750 24.17 -5.21 -14.53
N PRO A 751 24.39 -6.01 -13.49
CA PRO A 751 25.33 -5.65 -12.43
C PRO A 751 26.73 -5.29 -12.90
N ARG A 752 27.26 -5.96 -13.94
CA ARG A 752 28.56 -5.61 -14.54
C ARG A 752 28.59 -4.19 -15.09
N ALA A 753 27.48 -3.75 -15.70
CA ALA A 753 27.38 -2.36 -16.21
C ALA A 753 27.48 -1.35 -15.04
N ALA A 754 26.84 -1.62 -13.93
CA ALA A 754 26.92 -0.77 -12.74
C ALA A 754 28.35 -0.72 -12.18
N LEU A 755 29.02 -1.86 -12.13
CA LEU A 755 30.41 -1.97 -11.66
C LEU A 755 31.40 -1.26 -12.57
N THR A 756 31.15 -1.20 -13.87
CA THR A 756 32.04 -0.60 -14.89
C THR A 756 31.45 0.69 -15.45
N ALA A 757 30.60 1.36 -14.69
CA ALA A 757 29.85 2.54 -15.15
C ALA A 757 30.74 3.70 -15.62
N GLY A 758 31.93 3.85 -15.03
CA GLY A 758 32.90 4.86 -15.46
C GLY A 758 33.34 4.67 -16.91
N ASP A 759 33.58 3.42 -17.32
CA ASP A 759 33.92 3.11 -18.71
C ASP A 759 32.74 3.27 -19.66
N ILE A 760 31.56 2.85 -19.22
CA ILE A 760 30.33 2.97 -20.00
C ILE A 760 29.95 4.44 -20.21
N ALA A 761 30.19 5.31 -19.24
CA ALA A 761 29.93 6.74 -19.33
C ALA A 761 30.82 7.47 -20.34
N LYS A 762 31.92 6.86 -20.81
CA LYS A 762 32.68 7.39 -21.93
C LYS A 762 31.88 7.41 -23.24
N GLU A 763 30.95 6.46 -23.36
CA GLU A 763 30.10 6.28 -24.54
C GLU A 763 28.66 6.76 -24.30
N ALA A 764 28.11 6.55 -23.10
CA ALA A 764 26.74 6.94 -22.79
C ALA A 764 26.65 8.38 -22.29
N GLU A 765 25.71 9.15 -22.83
CA GLU A 765 25.44 10.53 -22.42
C GLU A 765 24.44 10.61 -21.26
N PHE A 766 23.73 9.52 -20.98
CA PHE A 766 22.85 9.38 -19.82
C PHE A 766 22.73 7.91 -19.40
N PHE A 767 22.36 7.72 -18.14
CA PHE A 767 22.00 6.41 -17.59
C PHE A 767 20.55 6.40 -17.16
N CYS A 768 19.88 5.28 -17.42
CA CYS A 768 18.58 4.98 -16.81
C CYS A 768 18.67 3.62 -16.14
N PHE A 769 18.36 3.53 -14.85
CA PHE A 769 18.40 2.28 -14.12
C PHE A 769 17.13 1.45 -14.40
N GLY A 770 17.30 0.31 -15.05
CA GLY A 770 16.26 -0.70 -15.25
C GLY A 770 16.22 -1.63 -14.05
N THR A 771 15.59 -1.17 -12.97
CA THR A 771 15.68 -1.84 -11.66
C THR A 771 14.97 -3.19 -11.60
N ASN A 772 14.06 -3.49 -12.52
CA ASN A 772 13.46 -4.82 -12.59
C ASN A 772 14.51 -5.88 -12.92
N ASP A 773 15.26 -5.70 -14.01
CA ASP A 773 16.32 -6.63 -14.40
C ASP A 773 17.52 -6.56 -13.45
N LEU A 774 17.87 -5.38 -13.00
CA LEU A 774 18.99 -5.21 -12.05
C LEU A 774 18.70 -5.97 -10.75
N THR A 775 17.48 -5.93 -10.27
CA THR A 775 17.05 -6.68 -9.09
C THR A 775 17.11 -8.18 -9.34
N GLN A 776 16.57 -8.66 -10.47
CA GLN A 776 16.61 -10.07 -10.84
C GLN A 776 18.04 -10.63 -10.86
N MET A 777 18.93 -9.91 -11.51
CA MET A 777 20.32 -10.36 -11.66
C MET A 777 21.14 -10.22 -10.38
N THR A 778 20.83 -9.24 -9.53
CA THR A 778 21.50 -9.05 -8.25
C THR A 778 21.08 -10.10 -7.23
N TYR A 779 19.77 -10.41 -7.15
CA TYR A 779 19.27 -11.48 -6.29
C TYR A 779 19.50 -12.87 -6.87
N GLY A 780 19.61 -12.99 -8.19
CA GLY A 780 19.81 -14.28 -8.84
C GLY A 780 18.53 -15.12 -8.97
N PHE A 781 17.35 -14.48 -9.02
CA PHE A 781 16.10 -15.18 -9.29
C PHE A 781 15.20 -14.38 -10.24
N SER A 782 14.35 -15.10 -10.95
CA SER A 782 13.41 -14.53 -11.89
C SER A 782 12.19 -13.96 -11.17
N ARG A 783 11.76 -12.77 -11.58
CA ARG A 783 10.51 -12.17 -11.12
C ARG A 783 9.29 -13.07 -11.34
N ASP A 784 9.25 -13.75 -12.48
CA ASP A 784 8.13 -14.62 -12.85
C ASP A 784 8.10 -15.92 -12.03
N ASP A 785 9.26 -16.41 -11.59
CA ASP A 785 9.36 -17.63 -10.79
C ASP A 785 9.34 -17.39 -9.28
N ALA A 786 9.63 -16.17 -8.84
CA ALA A 786 9.80 -15.85 -7.41
C ALA A 786 8.52 -16.08 -6.59
N GLY A 787 7.34 -15.99 -7.20
CA GLY A 787 6.07 -16.28 -6.52
C GLY A 787 5.97 -17.67 -5.91
N LYS A 788 6.79 -18.60 -6.35
CA LYS A 788 6.82 -19.98 -5.83
C LYS A 788 7.44 -20.08 -4.45
N PHE A 789 8.29 -19.12 -4.04
CA PHE A 789 8.99 -19.18 -2.77
C PHE A 789 8.93 -17.89 -1.93
N LEU A 790 8.62 -16.73 -2.49
CA LEU A 790 8.62 -15.46 -1.76
C LEU A 790 7.67 -15.43 -0.56
N ASN A 791 6.51 -16.07 -0.67
CA ASN A 791 5.58 -16.14 0.46
C ASN A 791 6.18 -16.88 1.66
N ALA A 792 6.93 -17.97 1.40
CA ALA A 792 7.65 -18.68 2.45
C ALA A 792 8.75 -17.79 3.09
N TYR A 793 9.40 -16.95 2.29
CA TYR A 793 10.40 -15.99 2.79
C TYR A 793 9.76 -14.93 3.69
N TYR A 794 8.55 -14.46 3.36
CA TYR A 794 7.82 -13.52 4.21
C TYR A 794 7.37 -14.18 5.51
N ASP A 795 6.85 -15.39 5.44
CA ASP A 795 6.40 -16.15 6.61
C ASP A 795 7.56 -16.49 7.56
N ALA A 796 8.72 -16.79 6.99
CA ALA A 796 9.96 -17.04 7.75
C ALA A 796 10.69 -15.75 8.18
N LYS A 797 10.16 -14.57 7.81
CA LYS A 797 10.74 -13.25 8.13
C LYS A 797 12.13 -13.03 7.56
N ILE A 798 12.43 -13.68 6.44
CA ILE A 798 13.68 -13.48 5.70
C ILE A 798 13.59 -12.18 4.91
N PHE A 799 12.49 -11.95 4.20
CA PHE A 799 12.18 -10.69 3.54
C PHE A 799 10.98 -10.02 4.17
N GLU A 800 11.05 -8.72 4.37
CA GLU A 800 9.93 -7.91 4.88
C GLU A 800 9.05 -7.36 3.76
N SER A 801 9.59 -7.22 2.55
CA SER A 801 8.88 -6.68 1.38
C SER A 801 9.33 -7.35 0.10
N ASP A 802 8.48 -7.22 -0.94
CA ASP A 802 8.79 -7.69 -2.28
C ASP A 802 9.88 -6.78 -2.90
N PRO A 803 11.05 -7.32 -3.27
CA PRO A 803 12.13 -6.52 -3.84
C PRO A 803 11.79 -5.95 -5.22
N PHE A 804 10.75 -6.44 -5.88
CA PHE A 804 10.28 -5.90 -7.16
C PHE A 804 9.29 -4.74 -6.99
N ALA A 805 8.62 -4.66 -5.86
CA ALA A 805 7.72 -3.55 -5.53
C ALA A 805 8.46 -2.41 -4.83
N LYS A 806 9.39 -2.74 -3.96
CA LYS A 806 10.18 -1.81 -3.15
C LYS A 806 11.66 -2.05 -3.40
N LEU A 807 12.37 -1.02 -3.80
CA LEU A 807 13.80 -1.12 -4.15
C LEU A 807 14.63 -1.64 -2.99
N ASP A 808 15.44 -2.67 -3.27
CA ASP A 808 16.49 -3.13 -2.39
C ASP A 808 17.62 -2.08 -2.31
N GLN A 809 17.64 -1.34 -1.22
CA GLN A 809 18.61 -0.27 -1.03
C GLN A 809 20.00 -0.79 -0.60
N THR A 810 20.08 -2.03 -0.14
CA THR A 810 21.31 -2.65 0.35
C THR A 810 22.18 -3.20 -0.78
N GLY A 811 21.64 -4.09 -1.61
CA GLY A 811 22.38 -4.71 -2.72
C GLY A 811 22.27 -3.93 -4.01
N VAL A 812 21.05 -3.83 -4.55
CA VAL A 812 20.79 -3.09 -5.80
C VAL A 812 21.13 -1.60 -5.62
N GLY A 813 20.81 -1.04 -4.47
CA GLY A 813 21.11 0.35 -4.15
C GLY A 813 22.59 0.66 -4.15
N GLN A 814 23.44 -0.23 -3.68
CA GLN A 814 24.90 -0.05 -3.77
C GLN A 814 25.39 0.01 -5.21
N LEU A 815 24.86 -0.85 -6.07
CA LEU A 815 25.19 -0.82 -7.50
C LEU A 815 24.77 0.50 -8.17
N MET A 816 23.60 0.98 -7.84
CA MET A 816 23.11 2.28 -8.35
C MET A 816 23.99 3.43 -7.87
N GLU A 817 24.35 3.47 -6.61
CA GLU A 817 25.22 4.49 -6.03
C GLU A 817 26.60 4.51 -6.69
N MET A 818 27.20 3.33 -6.88
CA MET A 818 28.48 3.18 -7.58
C MET A 818 28.39 3.66 -9.01
N ALA A 819 27.33 3.31 -9.72
CA ALA A 819 27.12 3.69 -11.11
C ALA A 819 26.97 5.21 -11.27
N VAL A 820 26.18 5.86 -10.40
CA VAL A 820 26.01 7.31 -10.41
C VAL A 820 27.34 8.03 -10.14
N LYS A 821 28.03 7.61 -9.09
CA LYS A 821 29.30 8.21 -8.68
C LYS A 821 30.38 8.08 -9.78
N ASN A 822 30.61 6.87 -10.25
CA ASN A 822 31.64 6.58 -11.24
C ASN A 822 31.29 7.11 -12.62
N GLY A 823 30.02 7.07 -12.99
CA GLY A 823 29.52 7.63 -14.25
C GLY A 823 29.71 9.13 -14.32
N LYS A 824 29.30 9.86 -13.29
CA LYS A 824 29.42 11.32 -13.23
C LYS A 824 30.86 11.78 -13.06
N ALA A 825 31.73 10.98 -12.47
CA ALA A 825 33.17 11.24 -12.41
C ALA A 825 33.82 11.24 -13.80
N THR A 826 33.41 10.30 -14.67
CA THR A 826 33.87 10.23 -16.06
C THR A 826 33.22 11.30 -16.94
N ARG A 827 31.92 11.48 -16.79
CA ARG A 827 31.12 12.45 -17.57
C ARG A 827 30.29 13.32 -16.61
N PRO A 828 30.81 14.50 -16.22
CA PRO A 828 30.07 15.40 -15.31
C PRO A 828 28.68 15.83 -15.82
N SER A 829 28.48 15.85 -17.14
CA SER A 829 27.17 16.18 -17.75
C SER A 829 26.19 15.00 -17.80
N LEU A 830 26.61 13.83 -17.34
CA LEU A 830 25.76 12.64 -17.31
C LEU A 830 24.52 12.86 -16.45
N HIS A 831 23.34 12.67 -17.02
CA HIS A 831 22.14 12.64 -16.23
C HIS A 831 21.68 11.20 -15.98
N CYS A 832 21.10 10.95 -14.81
CA CYS A 832 20.73 9.63 -14.35
C CYS A 832 19.26 9.61 -13.92
N GLY A 833 18.54 8.56 -14.28
CA GLY A 833 17.16 8.35 -13.88
C GLY A 833 16.87 6.89 -13.56
N ILE A 834 15.67 6.62 -13.11
CA ILE A 834 15.15 5.28 -12.85
C ILE A 834 13.84 5.10 -13.59
N CYS A 835 13.61 3.93 -14.16
CA CYS A 835 12.39 3.66 -14.92
C CYS A 835 11.71 2.32 -14.58
N GLY A 836 12.23 1.55 -13.62
CA GLY A 836 11.59 0.33 -13.15
C GLY A 836 10.30 0.61 -12.37
N GLU A 837 9.62 -0.44 -11.93
CA GLU A 837 8.40 -0.33 -11.10
C GLU A 837 8.64 0.51 -9.83
N HIS A 838 9.87 0.57 -9.37
CA HIS A 838 10.29 1.32 -8.19
C HIS A 838 10.16 2.84 -8.34
N GLY A 839 10.10 3.36 -9.55
CA GLY A 839 10.02 4.81 -9.80
C GLY A 839 8.76 5.48 -9.25
N GLY A 840 7.72 4.72 -8.95
CA GLY A 840 6.49 5.18 -8.32
C GLY A 840 6.35 4.83 -6.84
N ASP A 841 7.33 4.13 -6.26
CA ASP A 841 7.33 3.76 -4.84
C ASP A 841 7.95 4.87 -3.99
N PRO A 842 7.25 5.42 -2.96
CA PRO A 842 7.76 6.55 -2.18
C PRO A 842 9.13 6.33 -1.53
N SER A 843 9.38 5.16 -0.95
CA SER A 843 10.67 4.86 -0.30
C SER A 843 11.81 4.79 -1.32
N SER A 844 11.53 4.25 -2.49
CA SER A 844 12.49 4.15 -3.60
C SER A 844 12.80 5.54 -4.17
N VAL A 845 11.78 6.38 -4.31
CA VAL A 845 11.95 7.79 -4.75
C VAL A 845 12.85 8.55 -3.77
N GLU A 846 12.64 8.38 -2.47
CA GLU A 846 13.51 8.99 -1.45
C GLU A 846 14.96 8.55 -1.59
N PHE A 847 15.19 7.27 -1.81
CA PHE A 847 16.53 6.74 -2.06
C PHE A 847 17.15 7.35 -3.32
N CYS A 848 16.39 7.46 -4.41
CA CYS A 848 16.86 8.10 -5.65
C CYS A 848 17.26 9.56 -5.42
N HIS A 849 16.50 10.27 -4.61
CA HIS A 849 16.87 11.65 -4.21
C HIS A 849 18.19 11.65 -3.46
N LYS A 850 18.39 10.75 -2.50
CA LYS A 850 19.61 10.68 -1.67
C LYS A 850 20.87 10.37 -2.46
N ILE A 851 20.78 9.52 -3.47
CA ILE A 851 21.94 9.14 -4.29
C ILE A 851 22.19 10.11 -5.46
N GLY A 852 21.37 11.14 -5.61
CA GLY A 852 21.57 12.20 -6.58
C GLY A 852 21.10 11.89 -7.98
N LEU A 853 20.06 11.11 -8.18
CA LEU A 853 19.42 10.95 -9.48
C LEU A 853 18.79 12.28 -9.92
N ASP A 854 18.67 12.45 -11.21
CA ASP A 854 18.09 13.66 -11.82
C ASP A 854 16.57 13.55 -12.01
N TYR A 855 16.07 12.33 -12.25
CA TYR A 855 14.65 12.09 -12.39
C TYR A 855 14.25 10.66 -11.95
N VAL A 856 12.97 10.50 -11.67
CA VAL A 856 12.31 9.20 -11.56
C VAL A 856 11.25 9.10 -12.65
N SER A 857 11.00 7.89 -13.14
CA SER A 857 10.00 7.63 -14.19
C SER A 857 9.08 6.50 -13.72
N CYS A 858 7.79 6.69 -13.89
CA CYS A 858 6.76 5.78 -13.39
C CYS A 858 5.56 5.74 -14.34
N SER A 859 4.65 4.80 -14.09
CA SER A 859 3.40 4.72 -14.84
C SER A 859 2.59 6.03 -14.70
N PRO A 860 1.74 6.40 -15.68
CA PRO A 860 1.05 7.69 -15.70
C PRO A 860 0.31 8.05 -14.41
N PHE A 861 -0.44 7.09 -13.84
CA PHE A 861 -1.24 7.33 -12.63
C PHE A 861 -0.40 7.44 -11.35
N ARG A 862 0.87 7.04 -11.40
CA ARG A 862 1.80 7.19 -10.28
C ARG A 862 2.56 8.51 -10.30
N VAL A 863 2.43 9.30 -11.35
CA VAL A 863 3.12 10.59 -11.47
C VAL A 863 2.83 11.52 -10.27
N PRO A 864 1.59 11.73 -9.84
CA PRO A 864 1.33 12.55 -8.65
C PRO A 864 1.98 11.99 -7.37
N ILE A 865 1.95 10.68 -7.19
CA ILE A 865 2.57 10.00 -6.05
C ILE A 865 4.09 10.26 -6.04
N ALA A 866 4.75 10.10 -7.17
CA ALA A 866 6.18 10.34 -7.31
C ALA A 866 6.55 11.82 -7.09
N ARG A 867 5.74 12.75 -7.58
CA ARG A 867 5.93 14.21 -7.36
C ARG A 867 5.88 14.53 -5.86
N LEU A 868 4.88 14.01 -5.17
CA LEU A 868 4.74 14.23 -3.72
C LEU A 868 5.88 13.55 -2.94
N ALA A 869 6.22 12.32 -3.27
CA ALA A 869 7.32 11.60 -2.64
C ALA A 869 8.67 12.30 -2.86
N ALA A 870 8.92 12.82 -4.05
CA ALA A 870 10.11 13.59 -4.37
C ALA A 870 10.20 14.88 -3.53
N ALA A 871 9.07 15.56 -3.35
CA ALA A 871 9.00 16.76 -2.51
C ALA A 871 9.27 16.42 -1.04
N GLN A 872 8.69 15.36 -0.54
CA GLN A 872 8.92 14.91 0.83
C GLN A 872 10.38 14.52 1.06
N ALA A 873 11.00 13.86 0.10
CA ALA A 873 12.43 13.52 0.15
C ALA A 873 13.30 14.78 0.24
N ALA A 874 13.00 15.79 -0.56
CA ALA A 874 13.72 17.07 -0.54
C ALA A 874 13.54 17.83 0.78
N ILE A 875 12.34 17.79 1.36
CA ILE A 875 12.04 18.43 2.64
C ILE A 875 12.77 17.73 3.80
N ALA A 876 12.77 16.40 3.81
CA ALA A 876 13.40 15.61 4.86
C ALA A 876 14.93 15.60 4.82
N ASN A 877 15.53 15.84 3.65
CA ASN A 877 16.97 15.73 3.41
C ASN A 877 17.56 17.09 2.98
N LYS A 878 17.32 18.14 3.76
CA LYS A 878 17.84 19.48 3.50
C LYS A 878 19.34 19.56 3.76
#